data_7364cb52783324de65f9e48613fbbe35
#
_entry.id   7364cb52783324de65f9e48613fbbe35
#
_cell.length_a   1.000
_cell.length_b   1.000
_cell.length_c   1.000
_cell.angle_alpha   90.00
_cell.angle_beta   90.00
_cell.angle_gamma   90.00
#
_symmetry.space_group_name_H-M   'P 1'
#
loop_
_entity.id
_entity.type
_entity.pdbx_description
1 polymer ?
#
loop_
_entity_poly.entity_id
_entity_poly.type
_entity_poly.pdbx_seq_one_letter_code
_entity_poly.pdbx_strand_id
1 'polypeptide(L)'
;MKHPAVLAAWLMIAAHGPQALAQSMTDNWPAYGRDPGGARYSPLTDINRSNVSRLEVAWTFRTGHLGIETGNDPRFETTPIVVDGTLYLTTPLGELIALDPSTGKELWRFDPKSSRKAHYGDFANRGVSTWLDEKAASDSPCRRRIFVATVDARLFAVDGVTGRACAGFGARGMIDLRKGLRQAPFEFSAYQVTSPPLVIGDLVVTGSAIADNSRIAPASGEVRAFDVRTGKLRWRWDPIPQDTSDPAYATWENDSAAATGAANVWSVMVADPERGLIFAPTSSPGPDYFGGLRPGSNRYANSIVALRAATGEVAWHFQTVHHDLWDYDNASPPALVTIRRGGEALPAVLQATKTGMLFVLHRETGEPLFPVEERPVPASDVGREHASATQPFSSIVLSPHGLAARELEHLNEVDRQACHSAIDELRNEGIFTPPSERGTLARPSNIGGAHWGGLAVNADRQIAIVPVNTIASMVQLMPANFDDDDAEEESDRLRLGFEYTNMVGTGYVMRRRFLRAPSGVFCSPPPWGALVGIDLMNGRKIWEVPLGTHLGGTVPGSPNLGGPIATAGGLVSIGATVEPAFRAFNVETGELLWSAELPAGARATPISYRAGGRQFVVVAAGGGDLFGEGDSLIAFALP
;
A
#
# COMPACT_ATOMS: atom_id res chain seq x y z
N MET A 1 -43.60 -70.32 -0.07
CA MET A 1 -43.77 -68.94 0.43
C MET A 1 -42.37 -68.35 0.57
N LYS A 2 -42.01 -67.49 -0.34
CA LYS A 2 -40.67 -66.89 -0.41
C LYS A 2 -40.74 -65.46 0.15
N HIS A 3 -39.95 -65.14 1.18
CA HIS A 3 -39.80 -63.80 1.68
C HIS A 3 -38.72 -63.06 0.87
N PRO A 4 -38.90 -61.76 0.46
CA PRO A 4 -37.86 -60.99 -0.12
C PRO A 4 -37.06 -60.27 0.98
N ALA A 5 -35.72 -60.34 0.89
CA ALA A 5 -34.78 -59.59 1.71
C ALA A 5 -34.70 -58.09 1.20
N VAL A 6 -34.96 -57.18 2.12
CA VAL A 6 -34.79 -55.74 1.89
C VAL A 6 -33.31 -55.38 2.19
N LEU A 7 -32.54 -54.99 1.16
CA LEU A 7 -31.21 -54.40 1.30
C LEU A 7 -31.36 -52.93 1.69
N ALA A 8 -30.99 -52.57 2.92
CA ALA A 8 -30.86 -51.19 3.36
C ALA A 8 -29.49 -50.66 2.89
N ALA A 9 -29.48 -49.76 1.91
CA ALA A 9 -28.30 -49.01 1.52
C ALA A 9 -28.03 -47.88 2.54
N TRP A 10 -26.95 -47.98 3.30
CA TRP A 10 -26.45 -46.90 4.14
C TRP A 10 -25.71 -45.89 3.28
N LEU A 11 -26.30 -44.70 3.09
CA LEU A 11 -25.56 -43.52 2.60
C LEU A 11 -24.59 -43.09 3.70
N MET A 12 -23.29 -43.28 3.49
CA MET A 12 -22.25 -42.63 4.29
C MET A 12 -22.18 -41.16 3.88
N ILE A 13 -22.80 -40.27 4.64
CA ILE A 13 -22.52 -38.83 4.61
C ILE A 13 -21.15 -38.65 5.27
N ALA A 14 -20.11 -38.42 4.46
CA ALA A 14 -18.79 -38.06 4.96
C ALA A 14 -18.90 -36.67 5.63
N ALA A 15 -19.03 -36.64 6.95
CA ALA A 15 -18.89 -35.44 7.72
C ALA A 15 -17.43 -34.96 7.60
N HIS A 16 -17.21 -33.87 6.87
CA HIS A 16 -15.92 -33.20 6.87
C HIS A 16 -15.67 -32.66 8.27
N GLY A 17 -14.77 -33.31 9.02
CA GLY A 17 -14.48 -32.99 10.41
C GLY A 17 -13.70 -31.65 10.52
N PRO A 18 -13.52 -31.11 11.75
CA PRO A 18 -12.83 -29.85 12.00
C PRO A 18 -11.40 -29.77 11.43
N GLN A 19 -10.74 -30.89 11.18
CA GLN A 19 -9.43 -30.96 10.53
C GLN A 19 -9.49 -30.59 9.03
N ALA A 20 -10.54 -30.98 8.30
CA ALA A 20 -10.69 -30.63 6.89
C ALA A 20 -10.99 -29.12 6.70
N LEU A 21 -11.75 -28.52 7.62
CA LEU A 21 -11.99 -27.07 7.66
C LEU A 21 -10.71 -26.28 7.99
N ALA A 22 -9.92 -26.72 8.98
CA ALA A 22 -8.66 -26.11 9.35
C ALA A 22 -7.63 -26.20 8.22
N GLN A 23 -7.55 -27.32 7.51
CA GLN A 23 -6.66 -27.50 6.37
C GLN A 23 -7.08 -26.63 5.18
N SER A 24 -8.40 -26.49 4.92
CA SER A 24 -8.93 -25.58 3.90
C SER A 24 -8.55 -24.10 4.17
N MET A 25 -8.60 -23.66 5.42
CA MET A 25 -8.19 -22.29 5.79
C MET A 25 -6.69 -22.07 5.64
N THR A 26 -5.86 -23.07 5.89
CA THR A 26 -4.41 -23.01 5.74
C THR A 26 -4.01 -22.89 4.26
N ASP A 27 -4.74 -23.56 3.37
CA ASP A 27 -4.46 -23.61 1.94
C ASP A 27 -4.84 -22.32 1.19
N ASN A 28 -5.71 -21.48 1.76
CA ASN A 28 -6.26 -20.29 1.13
C ASN A 28 -5.44 -19.01 1.39
N TRP A 29 -5.73 -17.96 0.57
CA TRP A 29 -5.27 -16.58 0.73
C TRP A 29 -6.47 -15.63 0.63
N PRO A 30 -7.35 -15.58 1.67
CA PRO A 30 -8.69 -14.98 1.53
C PRO A 30 -8.75 -13.45 1.67
N ALA A 31 -7.63 -12.77 1.93
CA ALA A 31 -7.54 -11.32 2.05
C ALA A 31 -6.22 -10.82 1.45
N TYR A 32 -6.11 -9.53 1.20
CA TYR A 32 -4.90 -8.89 0.66
C TYR A 32 -3.62 -9.30 1.41
N GLY A 33 -3.64 -9.27 2.72
CA GLY A 33 -2.53 -9.68 3.58
C GLY A 33 -2.62 -11.13 4.09
N ARG A 34 -3.38 -11.98 3.44
CA ARG A 34 -3.80 -13.33 3.77
C ARG A 34 -4.91 -13.38 4.84
N ASP A 35 -4.81 -12.60 5.88
CA ASP A 35 -5.82 -12.43 6.92
C ASP A 35 -6.17 -10.95 7.08
N PRO A 36 -7.22 -10.60 7.81
CA PRO A 36 -7.60 -9.20 8.04
C PRO A 36 -6.53 -8.35 8.73
N GLY A 37 -5.60 -8.97 9.45
CA GLY A 37 -4.50 -8.30 10.15
C GLY A 37 -3.31 -7.93 9.26
N GLY A 38 -3.25 -8.44 8.04
CA GLY A 38 -2.31 -7.95 7.03
C GLY A 38 -0.85 -8.36 7.22
N ALA A 39 -0.56 -9.40 8.00
CA ALA A 39 0.83 -9.82 8.27
C ALA A 39 1.56 -10.40 7.04
N ARG A 40 0.84 -10.74 5.96
CA ARG A 40 1.39 -11.33 4.72
C ARG A 40 2.23 -12.57 4.98
N TYR A 41 1.72 -13.43 5.85
CA TYR A 41 2.38 -14.65 6.29
C TYR A 41 1.60 -15.89 5.85
N SER A 42 2.28 -16.81 5.13
CA SER A 42 1.74 -18.14 4.79
C SER A 42 2.25 -19.19 5.75
N PRO A 43 1.39 -20.02 6.36
CA PRO A 43 1.81 -21.14 7.20
C PRO A 43 2.26 -22.35 6.37
N LEU A 44 2.24 -22.29 5.05
CA LEU A 44 2.65 -23.37 4.16
C LEU A 44 4.17 -23.58 4.19
N THR A 45 4.59 -24.85 4.12
CA THR A 45 6.00 -25.28 4.24
C THR A 45 6.48 -26.16 3.11
N ASP A 46 5.64 -26.53 2.13
CA ASP A 46 6.02 -27.40 1.02
C ASP A 46 7.16 -26.76 0.21
N ILE A 47 7.07 -25.44 -0.04
CA ILE A 47 8.16 -24.64 -0.58
C ILE A 47 8.95 -24.06 0.60
N ASN A 48 10.24 -24.42 0.69
CA ASN A 48 11.10 -24.07 1.81
C ASN A 48 12.55 -23.85 1.37
N ARG A 49 13.43 -23.49 2.30
CA ARG A 49 14.85 -23.18 2.03
C ARG A 49 15.62 -24.29 1.33
N SER A 50 15.26 -25.56 1.51
CA SER A 50 15.98 -26.69 0.94
C SER A 50 15.59 -27.02 -0.51
N ASN A 51 14.44 -26.53 -0.98
CA ASN A 51 13.88 -26.90 -2.28
C ASN A 51 13.48 -25.71 -3.16
N VAL A 52 13.54 -24.47 -2.64
CA VAL A 52 13.15 -23.25 -3.37
C VAL A 52 13.92 -23.07 -4.68
N SER A 53 15.16 -23.56 -4.78
CA SER A 53 15.97 -23.53 -5.99
C SER A 53 15.38 -24.33 -7.16
N ARG A 54 14.40 -25.18 -6.88
CA ARG A 54 13.70 -26.02 -7.87
C ARG A 54 12.39 -25.40 -8.36
N LEU A 55 12.04 -24.18 -7.91
CA LEU A 55 10.82 -23.51 -8.38
C LEU A 55 10.90 -23.24 -9.88
N GLU A 56 9.81 -23.55 -10.55
CA GLU A 56 9.61 -23.27 -11.97
C GLU A 56 8.22 -22.65 -12.22
N VAL A 57 8.03 -22.04 -13.37
CA VAL A 57 6.73 -21.48 -13.79
C VAL A 57 5.76 -22.65 -13.99
N ALA A 58 4.71 -22.68 -13.18
CA ALA A 58 3.63 -23.66 -13.28
C ALA A 58 2.56 -23.25 -14.30
N TRP A 59 2.20 -21.97 -14.31
CA TRP A 59 1.29 -21.38 -15.28
C TRP A 59 1.46 -19.86 -15.35
N THR A 60 1.05 -19.28 -16.47
CA THR A 60 0.97 -17.83 -16.69
C THR A 60 -0.40 -17.48 -17.25
N PHE A 61 -1.02 -16.43 -16.69
CA PHE A 61 -2.26 -15.86 -17.20
C PHE A 61 -2.02 -14.41 -17.61
N ARG A 62 -2.52 -14.04 -18.81
CA ARG A 62 -2.47 -12.66 -19.30
C ARG A 62 -3.85 -12.04 -19.21
N THR A 63 -3.95 -10.90 -18.54
CA THR A 63 -5.24 -10.21 -18.35
C THR A 63 -5.76 -9.57 -19.64
N GLY A 64 -4.87 -9.24 -20.59
CA GLY A 64 -5.21 -8.64 -21.86
C GLY A 64 -5.49 -7.14 -21.81
N HIS A 65 -5.11 -6.44 -20.74
CA HIS A 65 -5.26 -4.99 -20.67
C HIS A 65 -4.14 -4.20 -21.38
N LEU A 66 -3.03 -4.85 -21.73
CA LEU A 66 -2.00 -4.23 -22.57
C LEU A 66 -2.53 -3.88 -23.95
N GLY A 67 -2.11 -2.71 -24.46
CA GLY A 67 -2.54 -2.22 -25.76
C GLY A 67 -3.96 -1.65 -25.80
N ILE A 68 -4.65 -1.57 -24.65
CA ILE A 68 -5.88 -0.79 -24.53
C ILE A 68 -5.48 0.68 -24.40
N GLU A 69 -5.92 1.52 -25.33
CA GLU A 69 -5.70 2.96 -25.26
C GLU A 69 -6.39 3.55 -24.02
N THR A 70 -5.60 4.23 -23.18
CA THR A 70 -6.03 4.85 -21.92
C THR A 70 -5.51 6.28 -21.83
N GLY A 71 -6.08 7.09 -20.92
CA GLY A 71 -5.67 8.49 -20.73
C GLY A 71 -4.24 8.64 -20.23
N ASN A 72 -3.76 7.68 -19.41
CA ASN A 72 -2.38 7.56 -18.93
C ASN A 72 -2.06 6.09 -18.64
N ASP A 73 -0.80 5.78 -18.34
CA ASP A 73 -0.28 4.41 -18.22
C ASP A 73 -0.88 3.66 -17.03
N PRO A 74 -1.54 2.51 -17.27
CA PRO A 74 -2.10 1.68 -16.21
C PRO A 74 -1.01 0.85 -15.53
N ARG A 75 -1.10 0.70 -14.19
CA ARG A 75 -0.16 -0.05 -13.37
C ARG A 75 -0.80 -1.36 -12.89
N PHE A 76 -0.21 -2.49 -13.25
CA PHE A 76 -0.70 -3.80 -12.84
C PHE A 76 -0.16 -4.19 -11.46
N GLU A 77 -0.81 -3.70 -10.40
CA GLU A 77 -0.40 -3.82 -9.00
C GLU A 77 -1.26 -4.80 -8.18
N THR A 78 -2.05 -5.64 -8.85
CA THR A 78 -3.01 -6.51 -8.15
C THR A 78 -2.34 -7.55 -7.26
N THR A 79 -2.86 -7.70 -6.05
CA THR A 79 -2.61 -8.85 -5.17
C THR A 79 -3.86 -9.72 -5.21
N PRO A 80 -3.81 -10.93 -5.79
CA PRO A 80 -4.95 -11.82 -5.86
C PRO A 80 -5.38 -12.31 -4.47
N ILE A 81 -6.62 -12.81 -4.38
CA ILE A 81 -7.07 -13.63 -3.25
C ILE A 81 -7.45 -15.03 -3.75
N VAL A 82 -7.33 -16.02 -2.87
CA VAL A 82 -7.78 -17.40 -3.13
C VAL A 82 -8.73 -17.82 -2.03
N VAL A 83 -9.95 -18.17 -2.42
CA VAL A 83 -11.01 -18.61 -1.51
C VAL A 83 -11.96 -19.58 -2.21
N ASP A 84 -12.42 -20.61 -1.51
CA ASP A 84 -13.34 -21.64 -2.03
C ASP A 84 -12.85 -22.26 -3.35
N GLY A 85 -11.52 -22.45 -3.51
CA GLY A 85 -10.93 -23.06 -4.71
C GLY A 85 -10.94 -22.16 -5.94
N THR A 86 -11.10 -20.85 -5.79
CA THR A 86 -11.08 -19.87 -6.89
C THR A 86 -10.10 -18.75 -6.56
N LEU A 87 -9.28 -18.37 -7.56
CA LEU A 87 -8.40 -17.20 -7.48
C LEU A 87 -9.09 -16.00 -8.13
N TYR A 88 -9.11 -14.87 -7.43
CA TYR A 88 -9.69 -13.61 -7.91
C TYR A 88 -8.63 -12.54 -7.98
N LEU A 89 -8.59 -11.82 -9.10
CA LEU A 89 -7.68 -10.70 -9.33
C LEU A 89 -8.39 -9.56 -10.07
N THR A 90 -7.74 -8.39 -10.09
CA THR A 90 -8.23 -7.21 -10.82
C THR A 90 -7.25 -6.75 -11.88
N THR A 91 -7.73 -6.10 -12.93
CA THR A 91 -6.93 -5.27 -13.83
C THR A 91 -6.88 -3.83 -13.32
N PRO A 92 -5.99 -2.95 -13.81
CA PRO A 92 -5.98 -1.53 -13.45
C PRO A 92 -7.32 -0.82 -13.70
N LEU A 93 -8.07 -1.24 -14.73
CA LEU A 93 -9.42 -0.74 -15.02
C LEU A 93 -10.50 -1.27 -14.07
N GLY A 94 -10.13 -2.13 -13.11
CA GLY A 94 -11.06 -2.71 -12.14
C GLY A 94 -11.87 -3.89 -12.70
N GLU A 95 -11.50 -4.47 -13.86
CA GLU A 95 -12.09 -5.73 -14.27
C GLU A 95 -11.74 -6.78 -13.21
N LEU A 96 -12.75 -7.52 -12.75
CA LEU A 96 -12.59 -8.63 -11.82
C LEU A 96 -12.57 -9.95 -12.58
N ILE A 97 -11.54 -10.74 -12.38
CA ILE A 97 -11.31 -12.00 -13.10
C ILE A 97 -11.22 -13.13 -12.08
N ALA A 98 -11.90 -14.24 -12.35
CA ALA A 98 -11.80 -15.48 -11.59
C ALA A 98 -11.05 -16.54 -12.39
N LEU A 99 -10.09 -17.18 -11.74
CA LEU A 99 -9.27 -18.25 -12.32
C LEU A 99 -9.36 -19.53 -11.50
N ASP A 100 -9.17 -20.66 -12.16
CA ASP A 100 -8.79 -21.91 -11.51
C ASP A 100 -7.36 -21.73 -10.93
N PRO A 101 -7.15 -21.86 -9.61
CA PRO A 101 -5.87 -21.56 -8.98
C PRO A 101 -4.77 -22.58 -9.30
N SER A 102 -5.11 -23.78 -9.78
CA SER A 102 -4.15 -24.83 -10.11
C SER A 102 -3.62 -24.74 -11.54
N THR A 103 -4.39 -24.11 -12.44
CA THR A 103 -4.10 -24.09 -13.88
C THR A 103 -3.99 -22.68 -14.47
N GLY A 104 -4.45 -21.65 -13.76
CA GLY A 104 -4.55 -20.29 -14.29
C GLY A 104 -5.65 -20.09 -15.34
N LYS A 105 -6.54 -21.10 -15.55
CA LYS A 105 -7.61 -21.00 -16.54
C LYS A 105 -8.69 -20.02 -16.09
N GLU A 106 -9.09 -19.07 -16.96
CA GLU A 106 -10.19 -18.15 -16.69
C GLU A 106 -11.52 -18.89 -16.57
N LEU A 107 -12.23 -18.64 -15.48
CA LEU A 107 -13.56 -19.16 -15.20
C LEU A 107 -14.64 -18.17 -15.65
N TRP A 108 -14.45 -16.90 -15.28
CA TRP A 108 -15.33 -15.80 -15.66
C TRP A 108 -14.65 -14.44 -15.47
N ARG A 109 -15.23 -13.41 -16.08
CA ARG A 109 -14.78 -12.00 -15.99
C ARG A 109 -15.97 -11.08 -15.79
N PHE A 110 -15.82 -10.10 -14.90
CA PHE A 110 -16.74 -8.98 -14.72
C PHE A 110 -16.05 -7.69 -15.13
N ASP A 111 -16.64 -6.93 -16.05
CA ASP A 111 -16.13 -5.63 -16.51
C ASP A 111 -17.02 -4.51 -15.94
N PRO A 112 -16.48 -3.65 -15.02
CA PRO A 112 -17.21 -2.54 -14.43
C PRO A 112 -17.43 -1.39 -15.43
N LYS A 113 -16.84 -1.42 -16.62
CA LYS A 113 -16.89 -0.33 -17.61
C LYS A 113 -16.33 0.98 -17.06
N SER A 114 -15.15 0.93 -16.46
CA SER A 114 -14.42 2.11 -16.00
C SER A 114 -14.03 2.99 -17.19
N SER A 115 -13.96 4.31 -16.98
CA SER A 115 -13.57 5.26 -18.02
C SER A 115 -12.12 5.00 -18.44
N ARG A 116 -11.89 4.76 -19.73
CA ARG A 116 -10.55 4.59 -20.30
C ARG A 116 -9.87 5.91 -20.66
N LYS A 117 -10.67 6.98 -20.83
CA LYS A 117 -10.20 8.29 -21.29
C LYS A 117 -9.84 9.25 -20.14
N ALA A 118 -10.19 8.92 -18.91
CA ALA A 118 -9.86 9.74 -17.76
C ALA A 118 -8.37 9.61 -17.45
N HIS A 119 -7.75 10.73 -17.03
CA HIS A 119 -6.41 10.74 -16.47
C HIS A 119 -6.52 10.49 -14.97
N TYR A 120 -6.09 9.34 -14.53
CA TYR A 120 -6.09 8.96 -13.12
C TYR A 120 -4.72 9.23 -12.50
N GLY A 121 -4.67 9.85 -11.33
CA GLY A 121 -3.40 10.17 -10.65
C GLY A 121 -2.61 8.91 -10.28
N ASP A 122 -3.30 7.91 -9.72
CA ASP A 122 -2.75 6.56 -9.47
C ASP A 122 -3.60 5.53 -10.21
N PHE A 123 -3.24 5.24 -11.46
CA PHE A 123 -3.99 4.33 -12.31
C PHE A 123 -3.70 2.86 -11.96
N ALA A 124 -4.12 2.47 -10.79
CA ALA A 124 -3.91 1.13 -10.25
C ALA A 124 -5.17 0.59 -9.56
N ASN A 125 -5.26 -0.74 -9.49
CA ASN A 125 -6.19 -1.45 -8.63
C ASN A 125 -5.43 -2.59 -7.94
N ARG A 126 -5.35 -2.54 -6.59
CA ARG A 126 -4.50 -3.44 -5.82
C ARG A 126 -5.19 -4.72 -5.38
N GLY A 127 -6.46 -4.94 -5.73
CA GLY A 127 -7.14 -6.20 -5.48
C GLY A 127 -8.58 -6.07 -5.00
N VAL A 128 -9.07 -7.13 -4.40
CA VAL A 128 -10.46 -7.31 -3.99
C VAL A 128 -10.57 -7.85 -2.57
N SER A 129 -11.79 -7.86 -2.03
CA SER A 129 -12.12 -8.50 -0.76
C SER A 129 -13.31 -9.43 -0.92
N THR A 130 -13.48 -10.33 0.02
CA THR A 130 -14.55 -11.34 -0.02
C THR A 130 -15.36 -11.36 1.26
N TRP A 131 -16.63 -11.74 1.12
CA TRP A 131 -17.54 -12.01 2.22
C TRP A 131 -18.43 -13.22 1.90
N LEU A 132 -18.72 -14.04 2.92
CA LEU A 132 -19.61 -15.19 2.81
C LEU A 132 -20.86 -14.99 3.67
N ASP A 133 -22.03 -15.11 3.07
CA ASP A 133 -23.28 -15.19 3.83
C ASP A 133 -23.50 -16.62 4.34
N GLU A 134 -23.01 -16.87 5.55
CA GLU A 134 -23.15 -18.21 6.17
C GLU A 134 -24.60 -18.59 6.45
N LYS A 135 -25.51 -17.62 6.51
CA LYS A 135 -26.95 -17.82 6.76
C LYS A 135 -27.73 -18.15 5.49
N ALA A 136 -27.18 -17.88 4.31
CA ALA A 136 -27.80 -18.18 3.04
C ALA A 136 -27.60 -19.66 2.66
N ALA A 137 -28.55 -20.24 1.94
CA ALA A 137 -28.42 -21.60 1.40
C ALA A 137 -27.18 -21.70 0.47
N SER A 138 -26.60 -22.90 0.37
CA SER A 138 -25.34 -23.12 -0.35
C SER A 138 -25.36 -22.73 -1.83
N ASP A 139 -26.52 -22.78 -2.47
CA ASP A 139 -26.79 -22.46 -3.87
C ASP A 139 -27.38 -21.07 -4.08
N SER A 140 -27.54 -20.29 -3.00
CA SER A 140 -28.12 -18.95 -3.09
C SER A 140 -27.23 -18.01 -3.90
N PRO A 141 -27.78 -17.24 -4.85
CA PRO A 141 -27.05 -16.20 -5.54
C PRO A 141 -26.45 -15.18 -4.56
N CYS A 142 -25.20 -14.74 -4.82
CA CYS A 142 -24.48 -13.78 -3.98
C CYS A 142 -24.25 -14.24 -2.53
N ARG A 143 -24.29 -15.55 -2.28
CA ARG A 143 -23.86 -16.11 -1.00
C ARG A 143 -22.37 -15.81 -0.75
N ARG A 144 -21.48 -16.06 -1.73
CA ARG A 144 -20.11 -15.54 -1.76
C ARG A 144 -20.09 -14.24 -2.55
N ARG A 145 -19.68 -13.15 -1.92
CA ARG A 145 -19.51 -11.85 -2.57
C ARG A 145 -18.05 -11.51 -2.69
N ILE A 146 -17.67 -10.98 -3.86
CA ILE A 146 -16.39 -10.35 -4.10
C ILE A 146 -16.65 -8.86 -4.25
N PHE A 147 -15.99 -8.05 -3.41
CA PHE A 147 -16.08 -6.60 -3.45
C PHE A 147 -14.88 -6.05 -4.22
N VAL A 148 -15.16 -5.26 -5.24
CA VAL A 148 -14.17 -4.52 -6.01
C VAL A 148 -14.50 -3.04 -6.00
N ALA A 149 -13.53 -2.22 -5.56
CA ALA A 149 -13.60 -0.78 -5.71
C ALA A 149 -12.77 -0.40 -6.94
N THR A 150 -13.26 0.54 -7.73
CA THR A 150 -12.67 0.90 -9.02
C THR A 150 -11.96 2.25 -8.97
N VAL A 151 -11.03 2.44 -9.88
CA VAL A 151 -10.26 3.69 -10.03
C VAL A 151 -11.17 4.91 -10.30
N ASP A 152 -12.36 4.72 -10.83
CA ASP A 152 -13.39 5.75 -11.00
C ASP A 152 -14.38 5.83 -9.82
N ALA A 153 -13.96 5.36 -8.65
CA ALA A 153 -14.64 5.49 -7.36
C ALA A 153 -16.04 4.86 -7.30
N ARG A 154 -16.20 3.65 -7.82
CA ARG A 154 -17.41 2.83 -7.64
C ARG A 154 -17.07 1.57 -6.85
N LEU A 155 -17.96 1.17 -5.94
CA LEU A 155 -17.87 -0.09 -5.20
C LEU A 155 -18.91 -1.07 -5.73
N PHE A 156 -18.45 -2.22 -6.21
CA PHE A 156 -19.30 -3.30 -6.69
C PHE A 156 -19.28 -4.49 -5.71
N ALA A 157 -20.44 -5.16 -5.61
CA ALA A 157 -20.54 -6.51 -5.05
C ALA A 157 -20.87 -7.48 -6.19
N VAL A 158 -20.01 -8.46 -6.40
CA VAL A 158 -20.08 -9.45 -7.48
C VAL A 158 -20.22 -10.84 -6.87
N ASP A 159 -21.10 -11.65 -7.44
CA ASP A 159 -21.27 -13.05 -7.07
C ASP A 159 -20.02 -13.87 -7.42
N GLY A 160 -19.38 -14.47 -6.40
CA GLY A 160 -18.11 -15.17 -6.56
C GLY A 160 -18.18 -16.41 -7.45
N VAL A 161 -19.35 -17.00 -7.64
CA VAL A 161 -19.52 -18.20 -8.48
C VAL A 161 -19.78 -17.83 -9.94
N THR A 162 -20.60 -16.80 -10.17
CA THR A 162 -21.12 -16.50 -11.51
C THR A 162 -20.52 -15.25 -12.18
N GLY A 163 -19.80 -14.42 -11.44
CA GLY A 163 -19.27 -13.15 -11.94
C GLY A 163 -20.34 -12.07 -12.19
N ARG A 164 -21.58 -12.27 -11.72
CA ARG A 164 -22.67 -11.31 -11.91
C ARG A 164 -22.77 -10.34 -10.74
N ALA A 165 -23.13 -9.09 -11.04
CA ALA A 165 -23.37 -8.09 -10.00
C ALA A 165 -24.52 -8.52 -9.07
N CYS A 166 -24.34 -8.36 -7.76
CA CYS A 166 -25.33 -8.68 -6.74
C CYS A 166 -26.40 -7.58 -6.69
N ALA A 167 -27.50 -7.75 -7.40
CA ALA A 167 -28.52 -6.70 -7.64
C ALA A 167 -29.08 -6.05 -6.36
N GLY A 168 -29.06 -6.77 -5.21
CA GLY A 168 -29.51 -6.24 -3.91
C GLY A 168 -28.53 -5.30 -3.23
N PHE A 169 -27.33 -5.12 -3.76
CA PHE A 169 -26.31 -4.22 -3.20
C PHE A 169 -26.36 -2.86 -3.92
N GLY A 170 -26.63 -1.79 -3.19
CA GLY A 170 -26.73 -0.44 -3.72
C GLY A 170 -27.69 -0.31 -4.90
N ALA A 171 -27.28 0.40 -5.92
CA ALA A 171 -28.03 0.52 -7.18
C ALA A 171 -27.58 -0.56 -8.18
N ARG A 172 -28.29 -1.67 -8.23
CA ARG A 172 -28.01 -2.79 -9.15
C ARG A 172 -26.60 -3.40 -9.00
N GLY A 173 -26.16 -3.58 -7.77
CA GLY A 173 -24.86 -4.16 -7.44
C GLY A 173 -23.73 -3.16 -7.27
N MET A 174 -24.03 -1.85 -7.21
CA MET A 174 -23.00 -0.80 -7.21
C MET A 174 -23.36 0.39 -6.30
N ILE A 175 -22.33 1.01 -5.72
CA ILE A 175 -22.37 2.29 -5.01
C ILE A 175 -21.41 3.26 -5.70
N ASP A 176 -21.86 4.49 -6.01
CA ASP A 176 -21.00 5.60 -6.43
C ASP A 176 -20.41 6.29 -5.19
N LEU A 177 -19.12 6.08 -4.96
CA LEU A 177 -18.42 6.57 -3.77
C LEU A 177 -18.13 8.07 -3.78
N ARG A 178 -18.32 8.78 -4.90
CA ARG A 178 -18.22 10.26 -4.95
C ARG A 178 -19.43 10.95 -4.37
N LYS A 179 -20.54 10.23 -4.21
CA LYS A 179 -21.79 10.78 -3.66
C LYS A 179 -21.77 10.83 -2.14
N GLY A 180 -22.30 11.92 -1.60
CA GLY A 180 -22.49 12.11 -0.16
C GLY A 180 -21.21 12.40 0.61
N LEU A 181 -20.13 12.80 -0.04
CA LEU A 181 -18.94 13.36 0.58
C LEU A 181 -19.25 14.74 1.16
N ARG A 182 -18.58 15.12 2.25
CA ARG A 182 -18.63 16.49 2.80
C ARG A 182 -18.16 17.49 1.75
N GLN A 183 -17.02 17.21 1.12
CA GLN A 183 -16.45 18.02 0.05
C GLN A 183 -16.28 17.15 -1.20
N ALA A 184 -17.01 17.51 -2.25
CA ALA A 184 -16.97 16.79 -3.52
C ALA A 184 -15.64 17.00 -4.27
N PRO A 185 -15.18 16.04 -5.08
CA PRO A 185 -14.03 16.25 -5.95
C PRO A 185 -14.30 17.34 -7.00
N PHE A 186 -13.27 18.12 -7.30
CA PHE A 186 -13.34 19.20 -8.27
C PHE A 186 -13.45 18.70 -9.72
N GLU A 187 -13.01 17.47 -9.98
CA GLU A 187 -13.16 16.77 -11.24
C GLU A 187 -13.35 15.27 -11.01
N PHE A 188 -13.77 14.57 -12.05
CA PHE A 188 -14.13 13.16 -12.00
C PHE A 188 -12.97 12.27 -11.50
N SER A 189 -11.76 12.52 -11.98
CA SER A 189 -10.57 11.71 -11.70
C SER A 189 -9.83 12.08 -10.42
N ALA A 190 -10.22 13.17 -9.76
CA ALA A 190 -9.56 13.65 -8.54
C ALA A 190 -9.94 12.84 -7.26
N TYR A 191 -10.84 11.87 -7.37
CA TYR A 191 -11.23 10.97 -6.29
C TYR A 191 -11.33 9.55 -6.82
N GLN A 192 -10.49 8.68 -6.34
CA GLN A 192 -10.27 7.31 -6.80
C GLN A 192 -10.36 6.32 -5.63
N VAL A 193 -10.45 5.02 -5.94
CA VAL A 193 -10.18 3.95 -4.97
C VAL A 193 -9.23 2.95 -5.61
N THR A 194 -8.02 2.89 -5.09
CA THR A 194 -6.92 2.06 -5.63
C THR A 194 -6.64 0.82 -4.78
N SER A 195 -7.04 0.84 -3.49
CA SER A 195 -6.85 -0.27 -2.56
C SER A 195 -8.10 -1.15 -2.45
N PRO A 196 -7.94 -2.45 -2.16
CA PRO A 196 -9.08 -3.34 -1.92
C PRO A 196 -9.91 -2.82 -0.74
N PRO A 197 -11.24 -2.92 -0.79
CA PRO A 197 -12.10 -2.65 0.37
C PRO A 197 -11.73 -3.56 1.54
N LEU A 198 -11.88 -3.09 2.77
CA LEU A 198 -11.77 -3.95 3.96
C LEU A 198 -13.11 -4.59 4.28
N VAL A 199 -13.12 -5.88 4.60
CA VAL A 199 -14.33 -6.57 5.12
C VAL A 199 -14.11 -6.94 6.57
N ILE A 200 -15.05 -6.52 7.44
CA ILE A 200 -15.08 -6.91 8.85
C ILE A 200 -16.52 -7.17 9.31
N GLY A 201 -16.83 -8.39 9.73
CA GLY A 201 -18.19 -8.82 10.04
C GLY A 201 -19.14 -8.59 8.84
N ASP A 202 -20.23 -7.88 9.06
CA ASP A 202 -21.22 -7.54 8.02
C ASP A 202 -20.97 -6.14 7.39
N LEU A 203 -19.73 -5.63 7.44
CA LEU A 203 -19.34 -4.34 6.87
C LEU A 203 -18.31 -4.50 5.75
N VAL A 204 -18.47 -3.71 4.70
CA VAL A 204 -17.44 -3.41 3.69
C VAL A 204 -17.04 -1.94 3.83
N VAL A 205 -15.75 -1.70 4.03
CA VAL A 205 -15.19 -0.38 4.37
C VAL A 205 -14.26 0.09 3.26
N THR A 206 -14.41 1.34 2.86
CA THR A 206 -13.58 1.96 1.81
C THR A 206 -12.90 3.23 2.33
N GLY A 207 -11.64 3.41 1.95
CA GLY A 207 -10.97 4.70 1.90
C GLY A 207 -11.00 5.25 0.47
N SER A 208 -10.07 6.16 0.17
CA SER A 208 -9.97 6.81 -1.15
C SER A 208 -8.54 7.27 -1.44
N ALA A 209 -8.19 7.39 -2.72
CA ALA A 209 -7.02 8.10 -3.21
C ALA A 209 -7.50 9.44 -3.81
N ILE A 210 -6.91 10.55 -3.37
CA ILE A 210 -7.33 11.91 -3.71
C ILE A 210 -6.14 12.64 -4.31
N ALA A 211 -6.40 13.56 -5.26
CA ALA A 211 -5.40 14.48 -5.79
C ALA A 211 -5.12 15.58 -4.76
N ASP A 212 -4.39 15.23 -3.70
CA ASP A 212 -4.14 16.01 -2.49
C ASP A 212 -3.09 17.10 -2.64
N ASN A 213 -2.14 16.94 -3.54
CA ASN A 213 -1.09 17.90 -3.80
C ASN A 213 -1.47 19.03 -4.79
N SER A 214 -2.68 19.03 -5.33
CA SER A 214 -3.06 19.93 -6.44
C SER A 214 -3.73 21.23 -6.01
N ARG A 215 -4.30 21.31 -4.80
CA ARG A 215 -5.09 22.46 -4.34
C ARG A 215 -5.36 22.50 -2.84
N ILE A 216 -5.78 23.68 -2.37
CA ILE A 216 -6.10 23.90 -0.94
C ILE A 216 -7.38 23.22 -0.45
N ALA A 217 -8.30 22.86 -1.33
CA ALA A 217 -9.58 22.26 -1.00
C ALA A 217 -9.90 21.05 -1.89
N PRO A 218 -9.12 19.95 -1.77
CA PRO A 218 -9.44 18.70 -2.46
C PRO A 218 -10.68 18.04 -1.83
N ALA A 219 -11.14 16.93 -2.41
CA ALA A 219 -12.24 16.15 -1.84
C ALA A 219 -11.98 15.74 -0.38
N SER A 220 -13.03 15.53 0.41
CA SER A 220 -12.89 15.00 1.78
C SER A 220 -12.45 13.53 1.76
N GLY A 221 -11.54 13.17 2.68
CA GLY A 221 -10.89 11.86 2.77
C GLY A 221 -11.66 10.81 3.58
N GLU A 222 -12.97 10.88 3.63
CA GLU A 222 -13.82 10.05 4.47
C GLU A 222 -13.60 8.54 4.30
N VAL A 223 -13.44 7.83 5.42
CA VAL A 223 -13.57 6.37 5.50
C VAL A 223 -15.05 6.04 5.72
N ARG A 224 -15.60 5.15 4.90
CA ARG A 224 -17.03 4.84 4.92
C ARG A 224 -17.27 3.34 4.96
N ALA A 225 -18.17 2.92 5.86
CA ALA A 225 -18.61 1.54 5.99
C ALA A 225 -20.03 1.35 5.48
N PHE A 226 -20.20 0.30 4.70
CA PHE A 226 -21.48 -0.07 4.11
C PHE A 226 -21.86 -1.49 4.55
N ASP A 227 -23.15 -1.75 4.66
CA ASP A 227 -23.67 -3.09 4.89
C ASP A 227 -23.35 -4.00 3.69
N VAL A 228 -22.73 -5.15 3.94
CA VAL A 228 -22.24 -6.06 2.87
C VAL A 228 -23.37 -6.64 2.01
N ARG A 229 -24.61 -6.73 2.52
CA ARG A 229 -25.77 -7.28 1.78
C ARG A 229 -26.46 -6.23 0.94
N THR A 230 -26.69 -5.05 1.54
CA THR A 230 -27.56 -4.01 0.97
C THR A 230 -26.83 -2.82 0.39
N GLY A 231 -25.57 -2.62 0.75
CA GLY A 231 -24.81 -1.42 0.38
C GLY A 231 -25.28 -0.13 1.06
N LYS A 232 -26.13 -0.23 2.10
CA LYS A 232 -26.54 0.94 2.87
C LYS A 232 -25.39 1.43 3.72
N LEU A 233 -25.14 2.76 3.72
CA LEU A 233 -24.17 3.41 4.59
C LEU A 233 -24.53 3.11 6.05
N ARG A 234 -23.55 2.63 6.82
CA ARG A 234 -23.68 2.33 8.26
C ARG A 234 -23.06 3.45 9.10
N TRP A 235 -21.88 3.89 8.72
CA TRP A 235 -21.18 5.04 9.32
C TRP A 235 -20.16 5.64 8.34
N ARG A 236 -19.76 6.88 8.65
CA ARG A 236 -18.63 7.58 8.03
C ARG A 236 -17.76 8.20 9.11
N TRP A 237 -16.49 8.28 8.86
CA TRP A 237 -15.51 9.00 9.64
C TRP A 237 -14.70 9.90 8.72
N ASP A 238 -14.60 11.19 9.04
CA ASP A 238 -13.76 12.16 8.32
C ASP A 238 -12.45 12.33 9.11
N PRO A 239 -11.26 12.07 8.52
CA PRO A 239 -9.98 12.32 9.18
C PRO A 239 -9.75 13.77 9.57
N ILE A 240 -10.44 14.71 8.91
CA ILE A 240 -10.45 16.12 9.27
C ILE A 240 -11.70 16.38 10.10
N PRO A 241 -11.58 16.54 11.44
CA PRO A 241 -12.72 16.64 12.34
C PRO A 241 -13.56 17.88 12.03
N GLN A 242 -14.88 17.71 11.95
CA GLN A 242 -15.83 18.80 11.71
C GLN A 242 -16.64 19.16 12.97
N ASP A 243 -16.62 18.28 13.95
CA ASP A 243 -17.29 18.51 15.25
C ASP A 243 -16.35 19.29 16.17
N THR A 244 -16.74 20.49 16.54
CA THR A 244 -15.97 21.35 17.45
C THR A 244 -15.83 20.77 18.87
N SER A 245 -16.64 19.76 19.21
CA SER A 245 -16.51 19.03 20.48
C SER A 245 -15.42 17.94 20.43
N ASP A 246 -14.95 17.54 19.25
CA ASP A 246 -13.80 16.64 19.11
C ASP A 246 -12.52 17.39 19.49
N PRO A 247 -11.74 16.90 20.48
CA PRO A 247 -10.47 17.55 20.86
C PRO A 247 -9.47 17.71 19.70
N ALA A 248 -9.60 16.91 18.63
CA ALA A 248 -8.76 17.04 17.45
C ALA A 248 -9.09 18.29 16.62
N TYR A 249 -10.33 18.82 16.69
CA TYR A 249 -10.71 20.04 15.98
C TYR A 249 -9.81 21.23 16.32
N ALA A 250 -9.46 21.39 17.59
CA ALA A 250 -8.59 22.47 18.07
C ALA A 250 -7.16 22.44 17.48
N THR A 251 -6.76 21.32 16.87
CA THR A 251 -5.45 21.18 16.21
C THR A 251 -5.46 21.62 14.74
N TRP A 252 -6.60 22.05 14.23
CA TRP A 252 -6.83 22.69 12.94
C TRP A 252 -7.18 24.16 13.19
N GLU A 253 -6.15 24.93 13.43
CA GLU A 253 -6.30 26.33 13.87
C GLU A 253 -6.97 27.20 12.80
N ASN A 254 -7.56 28.33 13.23
CA ASN A 254 -8.24 29.30 12.37
C ASN A 254 -9.38 28.70 11.53
N ASP A 255 -10.11 27.71 12.09
CA ASP A 255 -11.21 26.99 11.43
C ASP A 255 -10.81 26.33 10.09
N SER A 256 -9.52 26.03 9.93
CA SER A 256 -8.99 25.45 8.69
C SER A 256 -9.57 24.08 8.36
N ALA A 257 -10.08 23.33 9.35
CA ALA A 257 -10.76 22.05 9.16
C ALA A 257 -11.93 22.15 8.15
N ALA A 258 -12.67 23.24 8.15
CA ALA A 258 -13.84 23.41 7.29
C ALA A 258 -13.47 23.48 5.80
N ALA A 259 -12.32 24.08 5.48
CA ALA A 259 -11.86 24.29 4.11
C ALA A 259 -10.90 23.19 3.60
N THR A 260 -10.26 22.45 4.51
CA THR A 260 -9.26 21.44 4.14
C THR A 260 -9.93 20.11 3.75
N GLY A 261 -9.36 19.44 2.76
CA GLY A 261 -9.72 18.09 2.34
C GLY A 261 -8.52 17.15 2.36
N ALA A 262 -8.63 15.99 1.70
CA ALA A 262 -7.68 14.88 1.74
C ALA A 262 -7.51 14.30 3.16
N ALA A 263 -6.29 14.06 3.66
CA ALA A 263 -5.98 13.25 4.83
C ALA A 263 -6.59 11.83 4.72
N ASN A 264 -6.83 11.40 3.51
CA ASN A 264 -7.56 10.18 3.14
C ASN A 264 -6.79 8.90 3.49
N VAL A 265 -7.45 7.76 3.33
CA VAL A 265 -6.85 6.43 3.46
C VAL A 265 -6.80 5.80 2.07
N TRP A 266 -5.68 5.97 1.36
CA TRP A 266 -5.46 5.34 0.06
C TRP A 266 -4.70 4.02 0.16
N SER A 267 -3.96 3.82 1.25
CA SER A 267 -3.32 2.55 1.58
C SER A 267 -4.34 1.51 2.04
N VAL A 268 -3.91 0.25 2.14
CA VAL A 268 -4.77 -0.85 2.59
C VAL A 268 -5.00 -0.78 4.09
N MET A 269 -6.24 -0.73 4.51
CA MET A 269 -6.64 -0.87 5.91
C MET A 269 -6.54 -2.32 6.38
N VAL A 270 -6.30 -2.52 7.66
CA VAL A 270 -6.32 -3.84 8.30
C VAL A 270 -7.29 -3.85 9.48
N ALA A 271 -7.70 -5.04 9.90
CA ALA A 271 -8.66 -5.17 11.00
C ALA A 271 -8.28 -6.24 12.00
N ASP A 272 -8.71 -6.03 13.24
CA ASP A 272 -8.77 -7.02 14.31
C ASP A 272 -10.24 -7.36 14.59
N PRO A 273 -10.78 -8.43 13.99
CA PRO A 273 -12.17 -8.82 14.20
C PRO A 273 -12.49 -9.20 15.65
N GLU A 274 -11.53 -9.74 16.41
CA GLU A 274 -11.72 -10.13 17.81
C GLU A 274 -11.93 -8.91 18.70
N ARG A 275 -11.24 -7.79 18.41
CA ARG A 275 -11.35 -6.53 19.15
C ARG A 275 -12.33 -5.55 18.53
N GLY A 276 -12.87 -5.86 17.35
CA GLY A 276 -13.75 -4.98 16.59
C GLY A 276 -13.06 -3.66 16.19
N LEU A 277 -11.77 -3.70 15.85
CA LEU A 277 -10.98 -2.54 15.48
C LEU A 277 -10.57 -2.58 14.00
N ILE A 278 -10.57 -1.40 13.37
CA ILE A 278 -10.01 -1.15 12.05
C ILE A 278 -8.83 -0.19 12.22
N PHE A 279 -7.71 -0.46 11.54
CA PHE A 279 -6.53 0.40 11.56
C PHE A 279 -6.41 1.09 10.20
N ALA A 280 -6.59 2.40 10.22
CA ALA A 280 -6.59 3.26 9.06
C ALA A 280 -5.30 4.10 9.01
N PRO A 281 -4.39 3.85 8.04
CA PRO A 281 -3.21 4.67 7.83
C PRO A 281 -3.59 5.89 6.99
N THR A 282 -3.67 7.06 7.63
CA THR A 282 -4.09 8.31 6.97
C THR A 282 -2.94 8.99 6.25
N SER A 283 -3.27 9.71 5.19
CA SER A 283 -2.37 10.49 4.36
C SER A 283 -2.25 11.95 4.80
N SER A 284 -1.53 12.73 3.99
CA SER A 284 -1.37 14.16 4.16
C SER A 284 -2.66 14.92 3.84
N PRO A 285 -2.92 16.04 4.52
CA PRO A 285 -4.00 16.95 4.13
C PRO A 285 -3.54 17.84 2.98
N GLY A 286 -4.46 18.20 2.09
CA GLY A 286 -4.14 19.02 0.93
C GLY A 286 -3.91 20.50 1.25
N PRO A 287 -2.98 21.16 0.53
CA PRO A 287 -1.94 20.59 -0.33
C PRO A 287 -0.73 20.11 0.48
N ASP A 288 -0.07 19.04 0.04
CA ASP A 288 0.94 18.30 0.79
C ASP A 288 2.20 19.09 1.12
N TYR A 289 2.61 20.01 0.22
CA TYR A 289 3.91 20.70 0.33
C TYR A 289 3.79 22.12 0.87
N PHE A 290 2.59 22.57 1.23
CA PHE A 290 2.36 23.88 1.82
C PHE A 290 1.19 23.82 2.81
N GLY A 291 1.46 24.02 4.10
CA GLY A 291 0.50 23.96 5.20
C GLY A 291 0.06 25.31 5.75
N GLY A 292 0.54 26.45 5.20
CA GLY A 292 0.27 27.78 5.74
C GLY A 292 -1.21 28.19 5.77
N LEU A 293 -2.10 27.41 5.12
CA LEU A 293 -3.55 27.61 5.16
C LEU A 293 -4.28 26.61 6.06
N ARG A 294 -3.55 25.69 6.68
CA ARG A 294 -4.06 24.70 7.65
C ARG A 294 -3.20 24.64 8.92
N PRO A 295 -3.00 25.79 9.61
CA PRO A 295 -2.10 25.84 10.78
C PRO A 295 -2.54 24.86 11.88
N GLY A 296 -1.60 24.54 12.78
CA GLY A 296 -1.76 23.55 13.85
C GLY A 296 -1.17 22.20 13.49
N SER A 297 -1.23 21.22 14.39
CA SER A 297 -0.64 19.88 14.19
C SER A 297 -1.43 18.97 13.25
N ASN A 298 -2.66 19.34 12.87
CA ASN A 298 -3.54 18.64 11.94
C ASN A 298 -3.83 17.18 12.39
N ARG A 299 -4.24 16.98 13.64
CA ARG A 299 -4.51 15.66 14.22
C ARG A 299 -5.47 14.84 13.36
N TYR A 300 -5.20 13.53 13.31
CA TYR A 300 -5.69 12.44 12.50
C TYR A 300 -5.13 12.40 11.08
N ALA A 301 -4.56 13.47 10.53
CA ALA A 301 -3.73 13.38 9.32
C ALA A 301 -2.39 12.71 9.64
N ASN A 302 -1.77 12.05 8.67
CA ASN A 302 -0.48 11.34 8.79
C ASN A 302 -0.39 10.46 10.06
N SER A 303 -1.45 9.70 10.31
CA SER A 303 -1.65 8.95 11.57
C SER A 303 -2.00 7.49 11.30
N ILE A 304 -1.71 6.63 12.27
CA ILE A 304 -2.41 5.35 12.41
C ILE A 304 -3.61 5.61 13.30
N VAL A 305 -4.82 5.43 12.77
CA VAL A 305 -6.05 5.65 13.52
C VAL A 305 -6.78 4.32 13.69
N ALA A 306 -7.04 3.95 14.95
CA ALA A 306 -7.87 2.79 15.27
C ALA A 306 -9.32 3.24 15.37
N LEU A 307 -10.17 2.69 14.51
CA LEU A 307 -11.61 2.95 14.49
C LEU A 307 -12.36 1.74 15.05
N ARG A 308 -13.41 2.00 15.84
CA ARG A 308 -14.37 0.97 16.24
C ARG A 308 -15.18 0.53 15.02
N ALA A 309 -15.07 -0.72 14.64
CA ALA A 309 -15.70 -1.25 13.43
C ALA A 309 -17.22 -1.05 13.42
N ALA A 310 -17.88 -1.12 14.57
CA ALA A 310 -19.34 -1.00 14.68
C ALA A 310 -19.85 0.43 14.43
N THR A 311 -19.09 1.47 14.80
CA THR A 311 -19.57 2.87 14.85
C THR A 311 -18.73 3.84 14.00
N GLY A 312 -17.48 3.50 13.66
CA GLY A 312 -16.53 4.41 13.03
C GLY A 312 -15.89 5.41 14.00
N GLU A 313 -16.18 5.32 15.30
CA GLU A 313 -15.57 6.17 16.32
C GLU A 313 -14.08 5.87 16.50
N VAL A 314 -13.29 6.93 16.73
CA VAL A 314 -11.85 6.80 17.01
C VAL A 314 -11.67 6.17 18.39
N ALA A 315 -10.99 5.02 18.44
CA ALA A 315 -10.59 4.38 19.69
C ALA A 315 -9.27 4.99 20.22
N TRP A 316 -8.31 5.17 19.31
CA TRP A 316 -7.03 5.84 19.55
C TRP A 316 -6.40 6.26 18.21
N HIS A 317 -5.39 7.12 18.27
CA HIS A 317 -4.56 7.48 17.13
C HIS A 317 -3.11 7.68 17.57
N PHE A 318 -2.21 7.52 16.61
CA PHE A 318 -0.80 7.89 16.75
C PHE A 318 -0.37 8.63 15.49
N GLN A 319 0.02 9.91 15.63
CA GLN A 319 0.45 10.75 14.51
C GLN A 319 1.93 10.52 14.23
N THR A 320 2.27 10.10 13.01
CA THR A 320 3.64 9.80 12.58
C THR A 320 4.37 11.02 12.03
N VAL A 321 3.63 12.04 11.60
CA VAL A 321 4.14 13.35 11.17
C VAL A 321 3.16 14.44 11.60
N HIS A 322 3.63 15.43 12.35
CA HIS A 322 2.86 16.61 12.72
C HIS A 322 2.94 17.65 11.61
N HIS A 323 1.82 18.24 11.23
CA HIS A 323 1.75 19.30 10.22
C HIS A 323 2.59 18.97 8.98
N ASP A 324 2.19 17.93 8.26
CA ASP A 324 3.00 17.40 7.16
C ASP A 324 3.18 18.43 6.02
N LEU A 325 4.42 18.54 5.53
CA LEU A 325 4.86 19.43 4.46
C LEU A 325 5.70 18.67 3.40
N TRP A 326 5.79 17.34 3.50
CA TRP A 326 6.75 16.52 2.76
C TRP A 326 6.11 15.44 1.90
N ASP A 327 4.77 15.33 1.90
CA ASP A 327 4.07 14.17 1.33
C ASP A 327 4.51 12.86 2.04
N TYR A 328 4.65 12.91 3.37
CA TYR A 328 5.04 11.77 4.19
C TYR A 328 3.83 10.98 4.72
N ASP A 329 2.97 10.58 3.79
CA ASP A 329 1.84 9.70 4.04
C ASP A 329 2.22 8.43 4.78
N ASN A 330 1.24 7.84 5.49
CA ASN A 330 1.30 6.44 5.88
C ASN A 330 0.91 5.54 4.70
N ALA A 331 1.77 5.49 3.69
CA ALA A 331 1.57 4.74 2.45
C ALA A 331 1.55 3.22 2.66
N SER A 332 2.35 2.73 3.63
CA SER A 332 2.45 1.30 3.94
C SER A 332 1.20 0.80 4.67
N PRO A 333 0.60 -0.33 4.24
CA PRO A 333 -0.41 -1.01 5.06
C PRO A 333 0.13 -1.35 6.44
N PRO A 334 -0.64 -1.13 7.51
CA PRO A 334 -0.29 -1.66 8.84
C PRO A 334 -0.25 -3.18 8.82
N ALA A 335 0.49 -3.79 9.76
CA ALA A 335 0.46 -5.23 9.98
C ALA A 335 0.24 -5.56 11.45
N LEU A 336 -0.70 -6.45 11.72
CA LEU A 336 -1.00 -6.90 13.06
C LEU A 336 -0.17 -8.14 13.41
N VAL A 337 0.46 -8.12 14.57
CA VAL A 337 1.25 -9.25 15.07
C VAL A 337 1.13 -9.33 16.59
N THR A 338 1.40 -10.49 17.15
CA THR A 338 1.63 -10.66 18.58
C THR A 338 3.12 -10.79 18.82
N ILE A 339 3.72 -9.81 19.47
CA ILE A 339 5.15 -9.81 19.82
C ILE A 339 5.33 -10.57 21.13
N ARG A 340 6.28 -11.51 21.15
CA ARG A 340 6.64 -12.28 22.36
C ARG A 340 7.91 -11.68 22.98
N ARG A 341 7.75 -10.98 24.11
CA ARG A 341 8.86 -10.28 24.75
C ARG A 341 8.79 -10.46 26.28
N GLY A 342 9.88 -10.94 26.88
CA GLY A 342 9.94 -11.13 28.35
C GLY A 342 8.93 -12.13 28.92
N GLY A 343 8.43 -13.07 28.11
CA GLY A 343 7.39 -14.02 28.51
C GLY A 343 5.96 -13.50 28.31
N GLU A 344 5.80 -12.25 27.87
CA GLU A 344 4.50 -11.63 27.56
C GLU A 344 4.17 -11.71 26.08
N ALA A 345 2.87 -11.76 25.77
CA ALA A 345 2.30 -11.71 24.42
C ALA A 345 1.66 -10.33 24.19
N LEU A 346 2.38 -9.45 23.51
CA LEU A 346 1.98 -8.06 23.28
C LEU A 346 1.27 -7.95 21.92
N PRO A 347 -0.02 -7.60 21.88
CA PRO A 347 -0.71 -7.34 20.62
C PRO A 347 -0.22 -6.03 20.02
N ALA A 348 0.38 -6.09 18.82
CA ALA A 348 1.04 -4.96 18.18
C ALA A 348 0.44 -4.63 16.82
N VAL A 349 0.55 -3.35 16.45
CA VAL A 349 0.40 -2.80 15.09
C VAL A 349 1.76 -2.29 14.64
N LEU A 350 2.23 -2.75 13.50
CA LEU A 350 3.44 -2.30 12.85
C LEU A 350 3.09 -1.33 11.73
N GLN A 351 3.71 -0.15 11.72
CA GLN A 351 3.58 0.84 10.65
C GLN A 351 4.96 1.27 10.17
N ALA A 352 5.34 0.80 8.98
CA ALA A 352 6.47 1.37 8.25
C ALA A 352 6.02 2.66 7.54
N THR A 353 6.89 3.66 7.43
CA THR A 353 6.52 5.00 6.97
C THR A 353 7.40 5.51 5.84
N LYS A 354 6.91 6.47 5.05
CA LYS A 354 7.72 7.20 4.06
C LYS A 354 8.95 7.86 4.69
N THR A 355 8.89 8.22 5.97
CA THR A 355 10.05 8.74 6.71
C THR A 355 11.17 7.71 6.91
N GLY A 356 10.99 6.46 6.49
CA GLY A 356 11.98 5.40 6.70
C GLY A 356 12.11 4.96 8.16
N MET A 357 11.07 5.10 8.93
CA MET A 357 10.97 4.63 10.31
C MET A 357 9.89 3.56 10.44
N LEU A 358 10.05 2.66 11.42
CA LEU A 358 9.04 1.67 11.80
C LEU A 358 8.48 2.03 13.18
N PHE A 359 7.19 2.33 13.25
CA PHE A 359 6.47 2.49 14.50
C PHE A 359 5.81 1.16 14.86
N VAL A 360 5.95 0.76 16.11
CA VAL A 360 5.36 -0.47 16.67
C VAL A 360 4.52 -0.06 17.86
N LEU A 361 3.20 -0.17 17.72
CA LEU A 361 2.24 0.37 18.68
C LEU A 361 1.45 -0.77 19.33
N HIS A 362 1.07 -0.61 20.58
CA HIS A 362 0.14 -1.51 21.23
C HIS A 362 -1.23 -1.43 20.57
N ARG A 363 -1.78 -2.57 20.15
CA ARG A 363 -2.97 -2.64 19.28
C ARG A 363 -4.22 -2.02 19.90
N GLU A 364 -4.37 -2.07 21.22
CA GLU A 364 -5.55 -1.59 21.93
C GLU A 364 -5.45 -0.13 22.39
N THR A 365 -4.21 0.37 22.62
CA THR A 365 -4.00 1.70 23.24
C THR A 365 -3.32 2.69 22.31
N GLY A 366 -2.61 2.22 21.27
CA GLY A 366 -1.78 3.07 20.42
C GLY A 366 -0.45 3.49 21.05
N GLU A 367 -0.13 3.04 22.26
CA GLU A 367 1.13 3.35 22.93
C GLU A 367 2.31 2.69 22.20
N PRO A 368 3.44 3.41 22.01
CA PRO A 368 4.64 2.85 21.40
C PRO A 368 5.24 1.70 22.25
N LEU A 369 5.49 0.55 21.63
CA LEU A 369 6.15 -0.60 22.24
C LEU A 369 7.68 -0.52 22.20
N PHE A 370 8.23 0.37 21.37
CA PHE A 370 9.63 0.76 21.30
C PHE A 370 9.73 2.27 21.44
N PRO A 371 10.87 2.82 21.91
CA PRO A 371 11.02 4.25 22.14
C PRO A 371 10.70 5.09 20.92
N VAL A 372 9.87 6.12 21.11
CA VAL A 372 9.63 7.22 20.17
C VAL A 372 9.91 8.52 20.92
N GLU A 373 10.71 9.39 20.32
CA GLU A 373 11.15 10.66 20.91
C GLU A 373 10.65 11.82 20.05
N GLU A 374 10.03 12.81 20.69
CA GLU A 374 9.79 14.11 20.08
C GLU A 374 11.10 14.88 20.00
N ARG A 375 11.55 15.18 18.77
CA ARG A 375 12.81 15.91 18.53
C ARG A 375 12.54 17.23 17.81
N PRO A 376 13.27 18.30 18.19
CA PRO A 376 13.22 19.57 17.46
C PRO A 376 13.59 19.37 15.98
N VAL A 377 12.88 20.09 15.10
CA VAL A 377 13.10 20.09 13.66
C VAL A 377 13.20 21.50 13.11
N PRO A 378 13.79 21.71 11.91
CA PRO A 378 13.97 23.04 11.33
C PRO A 378 12.65 23.77 11.12
N ALA A 379 12.67 25.08 11.35
CA ALA A 379 11.54 25.95 10.99
C ALA A 379 11.46 26.16 9.47
N SER A 380 10.27 26.44 8.97
CA SER A 380 10.09 26.89 7.58
C SER A 380 10.65 28.31 7.39
N ASP A 381 11.21 28.57 6.20
CA ASP A 381 11.62 29.89 5.72
C ASP A 381 10.64 30.49 4.70
N VAL A 382 9.53 29.78 4.43
CA VAL A 382 8.48 30.20 3.50
C VAL A 382 7.45 31.05 4.22
N GLY A 383 7.08 32.17 3.61
CA GLY A 383 6.11 33.10 4.20
C GLY A 383 4.75 32.43 4.47
N ARG A 384 4.20 32.68 5.66
CA ARG A 384 2.94 32.11 6.17
C ARG A 384 2.98 30.62 6.51
N GLU A 385 4.10 29.90 6.26
CA GLU A 385 4.25 28.51 6.67
C GLU A 385 4.79 28.39 8.09
N HIS A 386 4.24 27.48 8.87
CA HIS A 386 4.62 27.22 10.26
C HIS A 386 4.80 25.74 10.49
N ALA A 387 5.99 25.21 10.17
CA ALA A 387 6.33 23.84 10.46
C ALA A 387 6.17 23.54 11.96
N SER A 388 5.77 22.31 12.29
CA SER A 388 5.76 21.86 13.69
C SER A 388 7.15 22.00 14.31
N ALA A 389 7.22 22.41 15.58
CA ALA A 389 8.50 22.59 16.28
C ALA A 389 9.23 21.27 16.53
N THR A 390 8.49 20.18 16.67
CA THR A 390 9.01 18.83 16.89
C THR A 390 8.34 17.82 15.99
N GLN A 391 8.99 16.66 15.82
CA GLN A 391 8.46 15.51 15.11
C GLN A 391 8.80 14.21 15.86
N PRO A 392 7.96 13.16 15.74
CA PRO A 392 8.20 11.88 16.38
C PRO A 392 9.27 11.06 15.64
N PHE A 393 10.31 10.65 16.35
CA PHE A 393 11.37 9.78 15.85
C PHE A 393 11.30 8.42 16.52
N SER A 394 11.02 7.38 15.72
CA SER A 394 11.13 6.01 16.20
C SER A 394 12.59 5.59 16.37
N SER A 395 12.86 4.78 17.40
CA SER A 395 14.17 4.15 17.59
C SER A 395 14.49 3.11 16.51
N ILE A 396 13.50 2.66 15.71
CA ILE A 396 13.69 1.70 14.63
C ILE A 396 13.76 2.45 13.31
N VAL A 397 14.98 2.74 12.85
CA VAL A 397 15.27 3.45 11.61
C VAL A 397 15.60 2.43 10.51
N LEU A 398 14.85 2.50 9.41
CA LEU A 398 14.95 1.60 8.27
C LEU A 398 15.81 2.16 7.13
N SER A 399 15.78 3.48 6.93
CA SER A 399 16.41 4.20 5.82
C SER A 399 17.16 5.43 6.34
N PRO A 400 18.31 5.81 5.71
CA PRO A 400 19.07 6.99 6.12
C PRO A 400 18.29 8.30 5.94
N HIS A 401 18.58 9.28 6.80
CA HIS A 401 18.00 10.62 6.78
C HIS A 401 19.05 11.67 6.39
N GLY A 402 18.71 12.56 5.43
CA GLY A 402 19.64 13.56 4.90
C GLY A 402 20.78 12.94 4.07
N LEU A 403 21.67 13.77 3.58
CA LEU A 403 22.80 13.35 2.75
C LEU A 403 24.04 14.20 3.10
N ALA A 404 25.07 13.57 3.64
CA ALA A 404 26.31 14.23 3.98
C ALA A 404 27.30 14.22 2.79
N ALA A 405 28.13 15.25 2.69
CA ALA A 405 29.13 15.38 1.60
C ALA A 405 30.05 14.15 1.46
N ARG A 406 30.48 13.54 2.57
CA ARG A 406 31.29 12.32 2.57
C ARG A 406 30.60 11.10 1.92
N GLU A 407 29.30 11.10 1.85
CA GLU A 407 28.56 10.01 1.21
C GLU A 407 28.64 10.04 -0.33
N LEU A 408 29.19 11.11 -0.93
CA LEU A 408 29.42 11.27 -2.36
C LEU A 408 30.75 10.65 -2.85
N GLU A 409 31.59 10.17 -1.95
CA GLU A 409 32.92 9.61 -2.28
C GLU A 409 32.85 8.35 -3.16
N HIS A 410 31.70 7.70 -3.25
CA HIS A 410 31.47 6.55 -4.13
C HIS A 410 31.38 6.94 -5.62
N LEU A 411 31.20 8.24 -5.94
CA LEU A 411 31.06 8.76 -7.29
C LEU A 411 32.43 9.07 -7.91
N ASN A 412 32.51 8.99 -9.24
CA ASN A 412 33.65 9.56 -9.96
C ASN A 412 33.71 11.08 -9.79
N GLU A 413 34.82 11.70 -10.17
CA GLU A 413 35.08 13.14 -9.92
C GLU A 413 34.02 14.06 -10.54
N VAL A 414 33.61 13.79 -11.79
CA VAL A 414 32.62 14.63 -12.51
C VAL A 414 31.25 14.55 -11.85
N ASP A 415 30.80 13.35 -11.56
CA ASP A 415 29.51 13.10 -10.92
C ASP A 415 29.50 13.63 -9.49
N ARG A 416 30.60 13.45 -8.75
CA ARG A 416 30.75 13.94 -7.38
C ARG A 416 30.65 15.46 -7.33
N GLN A 417 31.35 16.16 -8.21
CA GLN A 417 31.32 17.62 -8.26
C GLN A 417 29.92 18.13 -8.63
N ALA A 418 29.24 17.51 -9.60
CA ALA A 418 27.88 17.88 -9.97
C ALA A 418 26.88 17.65 -8.82
N CYS A 419 26.96 16.50 -8.13
CA CYS A 419 26.12 16.22 -6.97
C CYS A 419 26.42 17.15 -5.80
N HIS A 420 27.67 17.47 -5.54
CA HIS A 420 28.07 18.46 -4.52
C HIS A 420 27.43 19.81 -4.80
N SER A 421 27.61 20.34 -6.02
CA SER A 421 27.04 21.63 -6.40
C SER A 421 25.51 21.66 -6.24
N ALA A 422 24.84 20.59 -6.66
CA ALA A 422 23.39 20.48 -6.55
C ALA A 422 22.91 20.45 -5.08
N ILE A 423 23.66 19.77 -4.18
CA ILE A 423 23.30 19.65 -2.77
C ILE A 423 23.60 20.93 -1.98
N ASP A 424 24.69 21.61 -2.27
CA ASP A 424 25.10 22.85 -1.58
C ASP A 424 24.10 24.01 -1.80
N GLU A 425 23.36 23.96 -2.89
CA GLU A 425 22.28 24.91 -3.18
C GLU A 425 21.01 24.67 -2.36
N LEU A 426 20.85 23.48 -1.79
CA LEU A 426 19.63 23.06 -1.09
C LEU A 426 19.72 23.25 0.43
N ARG A 427 18.58 23.42 1.07
CA ARG A 427 18.46 23.20 2.51
C ARG A 427 18.58 21.70 2.80
N ASN A 428 19.44 21.32 3.75
CA ASN A 428 19.72 19.93 4.11
C ASN A 428 20.02 19.83 5.63
N GLU A 429 18.99 19.99 6.45
CA GLU A 429 19.07 20.04 7.91
C GLU A 429 18.48 18.75 8.56
N GLY A 430 18.31 17.69 7.78
CA GLY A 430 17.73 16.42 8.19
C GLY A 430 16.39 16.12 7.53
N ILE A 431 15.76 14.98 7.90
CA ILE A 431 14.58 14.45 7.22
C ILE A 431 13.38 15.42 7.22
N PHE A 432 13.21 16.21 8.26
CA PHE A 432 12.10 17.14 8.38
C PHE A 432 12.49 18.60 8.08
N THR A 433 13.46 18.80 7.18
CA THR A 433 13.73 20.13 6.62
C THR A 433 12.55 20.53 5.72
N PRO A 434 11.81 21.63 6.04
CA PRO A 434 10.64 22.01 5.25
C PRO A 434 11.00 22.38 3.81
N PRO A 435 10.10 22.15 2.83
CA PRO A 435 10.24 22.69 1.49
C PRO A 435 10.45 24.21 1.51
N SER A 436 11.28 24.72 0.61
CA SER A 436 11.66 26.13 0.57
C SER A 436 11.71 26.67 -0.86
N GLU A 437 11.70 27.99 -1.01
CA GLU A 437 11.89 28.64 -2.31
C GLU A 437 13.32 28.43 -2.84
N ARG A 438 14.30 28.24 -1.96
CA ARG A 438 15.67 27.86 -2.33
C ARG A 438 15.77 26.43 -2.86
N GLY A 439 14.85 25.55 -2.45
CA GLY A 439 14.89 24.11 -2.63
C GLY A 439 15.41 23.38 -1.39
N THR A 440 14.90 22.18 -1.18
CA THR A 440 15.17 21.33 -0.01
C THR A 440 15.55 19.94 -0.44
N LEU A 441 16.57 19.35 0.19
CA LEU A 441 16.93 17.95 0.03
C LEU A 441 16.02 17.08 0.91
N ALA A 442 15.32 16.14 0.28
CA ALA A 442 14.53 15.11 0.94
C ALA A 442 15.20 13.74 0.81
N ARG A 443 15.53 13.11 1.95
CA ARG A 443 16.00 11.73 2.00
C ARG A 443 15.50 11.04 3.28
N PRO A 444 14.69 10.00 3.15
CA PRO A 444 14.16 9.40 1.91
C PRO A 444 13.38 10.41 1.05
N SER A 445 13.28 10.12 -0.25
CA SER A 445 12.51 10.95 -1.19
C SER A 445 10.99 10.83 -0.96
N ASN A 446 10.19 11.50 -1.75
CA ASN A 446 8.72 11.42 -1.73
C ASN A 446 8.15 10.01 -2.00
N ILE A 447 8.86 9.13 -2.69
CA ILE A 447 8.44 7.70 -2.78
C ILE A 447 8.56 6.97 -1.44
N GLY A 448 9.30 7.56 -0.49
CA GLY A 448 9.44 7.10 0.88
C GLY A 448 10.53 6.07 1.10
N GLY A 449 11.00 5.99 2.34
CA GLY A 449 11.85 4.90 2.84
C GLY A 449 11.09 3.58 2.79
N ALA A 450 9.85 3.53 3.34
CA ALA A 450 8.89 2.46 3.07
C ALA A 450 7.68 3.05 2.33
N HIS A 451 6.99 2.23 1.55
CA HIS A 451 5.94 2.66 0.63
C HIS A 451 4.72 1.72 0.67
N TRP A 452 3.75 1.91 -0.23
CA TRP A 452 2.48 1.17 -0.29
C TRP A 452 2.65 -0.35 -0.40
N GLY A 453 3.78 -0.84 -0.88
CA GLY A 453 4.12 -2.26 -0.87
C GLY A 453 4.11 -2.87 0.54
N GLY A 454 4.42 -2.08 1.57
CA GLY A 454 4.35 -2.46 2.97
C GLY A 454 5.37 -3.52 3.37
N LEU A 455 5.10 -4.17 4.50
CA LEU A 455 5.98 -5.16 5.12
C LEU A 455 5.31 -6.53 5.22
N ALA A 456 6.12 -7.59 5.43
CA ALA A 456 5.64 -8.90 5.86
C ALA A 456 6.20 -9.23 7.25
N VAL A 457 5.52 -10.10 7.98
CA VAL A 457 5.96 -10.58 9.29
C VAL A 457 6.03 -12.09 9.30
N ASN A 458 7.21 -12.66 9.58
CA ASN A 458 7.31 -14.06 9.95
C ASN A 458 6.98 -14.17 11.45
N ALA A 459 5.74 -14.54 11.75
CA ALA A 459 5.22 -14.57 13.11
C ALA A 459 5.92 -15.61 13.99
N ASP A 460 6.35 -16.74 13.42
CA ASP A 460 7.02 -17.82 14.16
C ASP A 460 8.42 -17.39 14.64
N ARG A 461 9.13 -16.63 13.79
CA ARG A 461 10.49 -16.16 14.05
C ARG A 461 10.55 -14.75 14.62
N GLN A 462 9.39 -14.08 14.71
CA GLN A 462 9.28 -12.70 15.19
C GLN A 462 10.14 -11.72 14.39
N ILE A 463 10.16 -11.87 13.06
CA ILE A 463 10.94 -11.03 12.14
C ILE A 463 9.97 -10.25 11.24
N ALA A 464 10.08 -8.92 11.25
CA ALA A 464 9.47 -8.08 10.23
C ALA A 464 10.44 -7.87 9.06
N ILE A 465 9.94 -7.93 7.84
CA ILE A 465 10.71 -7.77 6.61
C ILE A 465 10.16 -6.58 5.83
N VAL A 466 11.01 -5.58 5.61
CA VAL A 466 10.61 -4.30 5.01
C VAL A 466 11.46 -4.00 3.79
N PRO A 467 10.89 -3.84 2.59
CA PRO A 467 11.58 -3.25 1.45
C PRO A 467 11.68 -1.74 1.67
N VAL A 468 12.87 -1.18 1.43
CA VAL A 468 13.17 0.23 1.67
C VAL A 468 13.86 0.88 0.50
N ASN A 469 13.68 2.19 0.33
CA ASN A 469 14.42 3.05 -0.58
C ASN A 469 15.31 4.03 0.19
N THR A 470 16.45 4.39 -0.41
CA THR A 470 17.44 5.29 0.18
C THR A 470 17.77 6.49 -0.72
N ILE A 471 16.97 6.69 -1.76
CA ILE A 471 17.19 7.71 -2.79
C ILE A 471 16.89 9.09 -2.23
N ALA A 472 17.69 10.08 -2.63
CA ALA A 472 17.46 11.48 -2.35
C ALA A 472 16.74 12.18 -3.52
N SER A 473 15.90 13.15 -3.19
CA SER A 473 15.27 14.08 -4.12
C SER A 473 15.45 15.52 -3.68
N MET A 474 15.24 16.44 -4.59
CA MET A 474 14.98 17.83 -4.25
C MET A 474 13.50 18.15 -4.38
N VAL A 475 13.01 19.03 -3.50
CA VAL A 475 11.67 19.64 -3.54
C VAL A 475 11.84 21.15 -3.43
N GLN A 476 11.13 21.92 -4.26
CA GLN A 476 11.19 23.36 -4.26
C GLN A 476 9.80 23.97 -4.40
N LEU A 477 9.53 25.01 -3.64
CA LEU A 477 8.34 25.86 -3.79
C LEU A 477 8.72 27.08 -4.63
N MET A 478 8.05 27.26 -5.76
CA MET A 478 8.24 28.43 -6.62
C MET A 478 7.02 29.35 -6.47
N PRO A 479 7.20 30.66 -6.26
CA PRO A 479 6.09 31.59 -6.34
C PRO A 479 5.36 31.43 -7.67
N ALA A 480 4.04 31.28 -7.64
CA ALA A 480 3.24 31.10 -8.84
C ALA A 480 3.12 32.43 -9.59
N ASN A 481 3.84 32.56 -10.69
CA ASN A 481 3.59 33.56 -11.70
C ASN A 481 2.78 32.89 -12.81
N PHE A 482 1.47 33.02 -12.74
CA PHE A 482 0.52 32.35 -13.67
C PHE A 482 0.61 32.88 -15.13
N ASP A 483 1.57 33.74 -15.46
CA ASP A 483 1.78 34.30 -16.79
C ASP A 483 2.93 33.65 -17.57
N ASP A 484 3.66 32.69 -17.00
CA ASP A 484 4.80 32.02 -17.64
C ASP A 484 4.49 30.60 -18.13
N ASP A 485 4.67 30.49 -19.40
CA ASP A 485 4.61 29.42 -20.38
C ASP A 485 4.70 27.95 -19.85
N ASP A 486 3.62 27.20 -20.03
CA ASP A 486 3.57 25.72 -20.00
C ASP A 486 4.70 25.05 -20.81
N ALA A 487 5.29 25.77 -21.78
CA ALA A 487 6.37 25.31 -22.66
C ALA A 487 7.73 25.18 -21.95
N GLU A 488 8.05 26.06 -20.98
CA GLU A 488 9.31 25.97 -20.21
C GLU A 488 9.24 24.83 -19.20
N GLU A 489 8.09 24.64 -18.54
CA GLU A 489 7.85 23.52 -17.65
C GLU A 489 7.96 22.17 -18.38
N GLU A 490 7.38 22.05 -19.58
CA GLU A 490 7.45 20.83 -20.39
C GLU A 490 8.90 20.56 -20.84
N SER A 491 9.64 21.60 -21.25
CA SER A 491 11.05 21.49 -21.60
C SER A 491 11.91 21.01 -20.44
N ASP A 492 11.70 21.55 -19.23
CA ASP A 492 12.43 21.17 -18.02
C ASP A 492 12.04 19.78 -17.54
N ARG A 493 10.78 19.38 -17.66
CA ARG A 493 10.29 18.04 -17.39
C ARG A 493 11.01 17.01 -18.24
N LEU A 494 11.10 17.25 -19.54
CA LEU A 494 11.76 16.33 -20.48
C LEU A 494 13.30 16.31 -20.32
N ARG A 495 13.93 17.46 -20.10
CA ARG A 495 15.38 17.60 -20.06
C ARG A 495 16.01 17.32 -18.70
N LEU A 496 15.36 17.75 -17.61
CA LEU A 496 15.91 17.74 -16.25
C LEU A 496 15.20 16.75 -15.33
N GLY A 497 14.10 16.14 -15.78
CA GLY A 497 13.32 15.16 -15.02
C GLY A 497 12.56 15.78 -13.84
N PHE A 498 12.15 17.04 -13.95
CA PHE A 498 11.28 17.68 -12.98
C PHE A 498 9.82 17.23 -13.14
N GLU A 499 9.18 17.06 -12.03
CA GLU A 499 7.73 16.92 -11.87
C GLU A 499 7.21 18.21 -11.25
N TYR A 500 6.17 18.80 -11.84
CA TYR A 500 5.55 20.05 -11.40
C TYR A 500 4.13 19.79 -10.92
N THR A 501 3.71 20.51 -9.87
CA THR A 501 2.34 20.49 -9.38
C THR A 501 1.89 21.90 -9.00
N ASN A 502 0.88 22.40 -9.69
CA ASN A 502 0.22 23.67 -9.36
C ASN A 502 -0.60 23.46 -8.09
N MET A 503 -0.18 24.06 -6.97
CA MET A 503 -0.91 24.04 -5.71
C MET A 503 -1.94 25.16 -5.67
N VAL A 504 -3.03 25.00 -6.42
CA VAL A 504 -4.06 26.04 -6.63
C VAL A 504 -4.58 26.63 -5.30
N GLY A 505 -4.46 27.94 -5.15
CA GLY A 505 -4.90 28.69 -3.97
C GLY A 505 -3.79 29.00 -2.96
N THR A 506 -2.60 28.42 -3.07
CA THR A 506 -1.47 28.69 -2.17
C THR A 506 -0.62 29.90 -2.60
N GLY A 507 -0.53 30.17 -3.89
CA GLY A 507 0.43 31.09 -4.50
C GLY A 507 1.78 30.45 -4.81
N TYR A 508 1.86 29.10 -4.78
CA TYR A 508 3.06 28.35 -5.10
C TYR A 508 2.80 27.25 -6.13
N VAL A 509 3.84 26.96 -6.92
CA VAL A 509 4.02 25.73 -7.71
C VAL A 509 5.10 24.91 -7.02
N MET A 510 4.84 23.64 -6.75
CA MET A 510 5.85 22.70 -6.30
C MET A 510 6.53 22.06 -7.51
N ARG A 511 7.87 21.98 -7.47
CA ARG A 511 8.62 21.09 -8.37
C ARG A 511 9.51 20.16 -7.59
N ARG A 512 9.70 18.95 -8.10
CA ARG A 512 10.56 17.93 -7.49
C ARG A 512 11.26 17.08 -8.54
N ARG A 513 12.43 16.54 -8.20
CA ARG A 513 13.12 15.51 -8.99
C ARG A 513 14.04 14.68 -8.11
N PHE A 514 14.36 13.48 -8.56
CA PHE A 514 15.44 12.73 -7.95
C PHE A 514 16.79 13.38 -8.23
N LEU A 515 17.67 13.42 -7.22
CA LEU A 515 19.02 13.92 -7.37
C LEU A 515 19.89 12.88 -8.11
N ARG A 516 20.21 13.19 -9.36
CA ARG A 516 21.03 12.36 -10.25
C ARG A 516 22.24 13.13 -10.73
N ALA A 517 23.37 12.41 -10.83
CA ALA A 517 24.58 12.85 -11.48
C ALA A 517 24.41 12.86 -13.02
N PRO A 518 25.29 13.52 -13.78
CA PRO A 518 25.28 13.53 -15.24
C PRO A 518 25.32 12.14 -15.88
N SER A 519 25.95 11.16 -15.24
CA SER A 519 25.96 9.76 -15.68
C SER A 519 24.62 9.01 -15.49
N GLY A 520 23.63 9.63 -14.82
CA GLY A 520 22.36 9.02 -14.46
C GLY A 520 22.35 8.29 -13.12
N VAL A 521 23.49 8.15 -12.45
CA VAL A 521 23.63 7.59 -11.11
C VAL A 521 22.97 8.51 -10.09
N PHE A 522 22.29 7.96 -9.07
CA PHE A 522 21.77 8.81 -7.98
C PHE A 522 22.91 9.39 -7.13
N CYS A 523 22.74 10.62 -6.66
CA CYS A 523 23.71 11.25 -5.78
C CYS A 523 23.81 10.58 -4.41
N SER A 524 22.73 9.92 -3.94
CA SER A 524 22.81 9.11 -2.71
C SER A 524 23.60 7.81 -2.94
N PRO A 525 24.35 7.31 -1.91
CA PRO A 525 25.12 6.08 -2.05
C PRO A 525 24.21 4.85 -2.22
N PRO A 526 24.63 3.83 -2.99
CA PRO A 526 23.96 2.54 -3.04
C PRO A 526 24.11 1.78 -1.69
N PRO A 527 23.25 0.76 -1.40
CA PRO A 527 22.15 0.30 -2.25
C PRO A 527 20.99 1.29 -2.27
N TRP A 528 20.43 1.57 -3.46
CA TRP A 528 19.29 2.50 -3.59
C TRP A 528 17.96 1.91 -3.17
N GLY A 529 17.89 0.59 -3.14
CA GLY A 529 16.83 -0.18 -2.53
C GLY A 529 17.38 -1.38 -1.79
N ALA A 530 16.82 -1.69 -0.64
CA ALA A 530 17.24 -2.79 0.21
C ALA A 530 16.04 -3.56 0.75
N LEU A 531 16.29 -4.78 1.17
CA LEU A 531 15.39 -5.56 2.00
C LEU A 531 15.99 -5.66 3.39
N VAL A 532 15.19 -5.31 4.41
CA VAL A 532 15.63 -5.19 5.81
C VAL A 532 14.86 -6.16 6.69
N GLY A 533 15.57 -6.93 7.53
CA GLY A 533 15.00 -7.78 8.58
C GLY A 533 15.12 -7.13 9.95
N ILE A 534 14.00 -7.02 10.66
CA ILE A 534 13.91 -6.45 12.02
C ILE A 534 13.46 -7.54 12.99
N ASP A 535 14.23 -7.76 14.04
CA ASP A 535 13.83 -8.58 15.19
C ASP A 535 12.80 -7.83 16.03
N LEU A 536 11.59 -8.32 16.09
CA LEU A 536 10.47 -7.69 16.81
C LEU A 536 10.58 -7.84 18.33
N MET A 537 11.44 -8.71 18.86
CA MET A 537 11.63 -8.85 20.29
C MET A 537 12.43 -7.69 20.88
N ASN A 538 13.35 -7.10 20.09
CA ASN A 538 14.24 -6.03 20.57
C ASN A 538 14.29 -4.78 19.66
N GLY A 539 13.60 -4.79 18.51
CA GLY A 539 13.56 -3.68 17.56
C GLY A 539 14.84 -3.48 16.75
N ARG A 540 15.76 -4.45 16.73
CA ARG A 540 17.05 -4.31 16.03
C ARG A 540 16.98 -4.81 14.59
N LYS A 541 17.68 -4.09 13.72
CA LYS A 541 18.00 -4.59 12.38
C LYS A 541 18.95 -5.77 12.51
N ILE A 542 18.55 -6.96 12.02
CA ILE A 542 19.35 -8.18 12.08
C ILE A 542 20.09 -8.47 10.79
N TRP A 543 19.55 -7.99 9.68
CA TRP A 543 20.20 -8.03 8.36
C TRP A 543 19.64 -6.95 7.44
N GLU A 544 20.45 -6.54 6.47
CA GLU A 544 20.09 -5.66 5.37
C GLU A 544 20.84 -6.13 4.14
N VAL A 545 20.11 -6.33 3.04
CA VAL A 545 20.68 -6.78 1.77
C VAL A 545 20.17 -5.92 0.61
N PRO A 546 20.98 -5.67 -0.42
CA PRO A 546 20.51 -5.00 -1.63
C PRO A 546 19.33 -5.76 -2.24
N LEU A 547 18.27 -5.04 -2.60
CA LEU A 547 17.13 -5.61 -3.30
C LEU A 547 17.29 -5.37 -4.81
N GLY A 548 17.73 -6.40 -5.53
CA GLY A 548 18.00 -6.34 -6.96
C GLY A 548 19.20 -5.48 -7.34
N THR A 549 19.24 -5.08 -8.60
CA THR A 549 20.27 -4.23 -9.20
C THR A 549 19.67 -3.10 -10.02
N HIS A 550 20.47 -2.09 -10.36
CA HIS A 550 20.10 -0.96 -11.21
C HIS A 550 21.18 -0.70 -12.27
N LEU A 551 20.87 0.13 -13.28
CA LEU A 551 21.78 0.48 -14.39
C LEU A 551 22.38 -0.75 -15.08
N GLY A 552 21.52 -1.65 -15.55
CA GLY A 552 21.95 -2.84 -16.27
C GLY A 552 22.74 -3.85 -15.43
N GLY A 553 22.47 -3.91 -14.12
CA GLY A 553 23.10 -4.88 -13.21
C GLY A 553 24.40 -4.41 -12.57
N THR A 554 24.83 -3.16 -12.84
CA THR A 554 26.14 -2.65 -12.38
C THR A 554 26.12 -2.09 -10.96
N VAL A 555 24.94 -1.66 -10.45
CA VAL A 555 24.83 -1.04 -9.14
C VAL A 555 23.88 -1.87 -8.25
N PRO A 556 24.29 -2.21 -7.02
CA PRO A 556 23.46 -2.98 -6.10
C PRO A 556 22.28 -2.14 -5.57
N GLY A 557 21.13 -2.79 -5.48
CA GLY A 557 19.90 -2.18 -4.96
C GLY A 557 19.14 -1.35 -5.99
N SER A 558 18.00 -1.86 -6.43
CA SER A 558 17.06 -1.15 -7.31
C SER A 558 16.13 -0.27 -6.50
N PRO A 559 15.74 0.91 -6.98
CA PRO A 559 14.51 1.54 -6.52
C PRO A 559 13.38 0.52 -6.54
N ASN A 560 12.56 0.50 -5.50
CA ASN A 560 11.56 -0.55 -5.37
C ASN A 560 10.20 0.02 -4.97
N LEU A 561 9.14 -0.60 -5.52
CA LEU A 561 7.74 -0.42 -5.17
C LEU A 561 7.07 -1.79 -5.27
N GLY A 562 6.37 -2.22 -4.25
CA GLY A 562 5.78 -3.55 -4.13
C GLY A 562 6.11 -4.18 -2.79
N GLY A 563 5.47 -5.26 -2.43
CA GLY A 563 5.58 -5.83 -1.09
C GLY A 563 6.10 -7.26 -1.05
N PRO A 564 6.65 -7.69 0.11
CA PRO A 564 7.05 -9.07 0.36
C PRO A 564 5.88 -9.90 0.90
N ILE A 565 6.06 -11.24 0.83
CA ILE A 565 5.38 -12.21 1.71
C ILE A 565 6.42 -13.02 2.45
N ALA A 566 6.07 -13.50 3.64
CA ALA A 566 6.87 -14.46 4.41
C ALA A 566 6.13 -15.80 4.53
N THR A 567 6.88 -16.90 4.66
CA THR A 567 6.30 -18.24 4.81
C THR A 567 6.89 -19.00 5.99
N ALA A 568 6.13 -19.97 6.51
CA ALA A 568 6.62 -20.91 7.53
C ALA A 568 7.79 -21.76 7.02
N GLY A 569 7.91 -21.93 5.69
CA GLY A 569 9.07 -22.56 5.03
C GLY A 569 10.39 -21.79 5.20
N GLY A 570 10.36 -20.62 5.86
CA GLY A 570 11.53 -19.80 6.14
C GLY A 570 11.97 -18.91 4.99
N LEU A 571 11.04 -18.59 4.10
CA LEU A 571 11.29 -17.79 2.90
C LEU A 571 10.61 -16.43 2.97
N VAL A 572 11.22 -15.47 2.29
CA VAL A 572 10.62 -14.18 1.89
C VAL A 572 10.59 -14.15 0.38
N SER A 573 9.40 -13.96 -0.21
CA SER A 573 9.26 -13.83 -1.66
C SER A 573 8.86 -12.40 -2.03
N ILE A 574 9.55 -11.80 -3.01
CA ILE A 574 9.35 -10.41 -3.43
C ILE A 574 9.79 -10.18 -4.88
N GLY A 575 9.04 -9.36 -5.62
CA GLY A 575 9.49 -8.71 -6.84
C GLY A 575 9.98 -7.30 -6.54
N ALA A 576 9.10 -6.31 -6.65
CA ALA A 576 9.25 -4.92 -6.21
C ALA A 576 10.30 -4.07 -6.94
N THR A 577 11.21 -4.65 -7.72
CA THR A 577 12.34 -3.95 -8.35
C THR A 577 12.02 -3.48 -9.76
N VAL A 578 12.71 -2.42 -10.21
CA VAL A 578 12.72 -1.98 -11.63
C VAL A 578 13.27 -3.10 -12.51
N GLU A 579 14.30 -3.79 -12.05
CA GLU A 579 14.78 -5.02 -12.67
C GLU A 579 13.67 -6.09 -12.64
N PRO A 580 13.29 -6.66 -13.81
CA PRO A 580 12.17 -7.59 -13.91
C PRO A 580 12.51 -8.97 -13.36
N ALA A 581 12.55 -9.11 -12.04
CA ALA A 581 12.88 -10.37 -11.39
C ALA A 581 12.02 -10.63 -10.14
N PHE A 582 11.69 -11.90 -9.93
CA PHE A 582 11.05 -12.40 -8.72
C PHE A 582 12.06 -13.20 -7.90
N ARG A 583 12.14 -12.96 -6.59
CA ARG A 583 13.20 -13.46 -5.73
C ARG A 583 12.65 -14.12 -4.48
N ALA A 584 13.40 -15.11 -3.97
CA ALA A 584 13.18 -15.72 -2.66
C ALA A 584 14.44 -15.61 -1.80
N PHE A 585 14.27 -15.09 -0.59
CA PHE A 585 15.35 -14.89 0.39
C PHE A 585 15.13 -15.76 1.63
N ASN A 586 16.22 -16.09 2.32
CA ASN A 586 16.16 -16.66 3.67
C ASN A 586 15.69 -15.58 4.66
N VAL A 587 14.60 -15.85 5.38
CA VAL A 587 14.01 -14.89 6.32
C VAL A 587 14.93 -14.54 7.50
N GLU A 588 15.83 -15.43 7.89
CA GLU A 588 16.72 -15.26 9.05
C GLU A 588 18.01 -14.51 8.72
N THR A 589 18.49 -14.62 7.47
CA THR A 589 19.81 -14.08 7.08
C THR A 589 19.76 -13.03 5.97
N GLY A 590 18.63 -12.91 5.24
CA GLY A 590 18.53 -12.09 4.04
C GLY A 590 19.26 -12.68 2.82
N GLU A 591 19.81 -13.91 2.88
CA GLU A 591 20.49 -14.55 1.76
C GLU A 591 19.52 -14.81 0.61
N LEU A 592 19.92 -14.45 -0.62
CA LEU A 592 19.19 -14.75 -1.84
C LEU A 592 19.33 -16.26 -2.16
N LEU A 593 18.22 -16.98 -2.15
CA LEU A 593 18.18 -18.43 -2.39
C LEU A 593 17.72 -18.80 -3.80
N TRP A 594 16.96 -17.94 -4.45
CA TRP A 594 16.39 -18.20 -5.77
C TRP A 594 15.94 -16.89 -6.44
N SER A 595 16.02 -16.87 -7.76
CA SER A 595 15.52 -15.78 -8.59
C SER A 595 15.03 -16.31 -9.94
N ALA A 596 13.95 -15.70 -10.44
CA ALA A 596 13.43 -15.91 -11.80
C ALA A 596 13.21 -14.58 -12.50
N GLU A 597 13.48 -14.55 -13.80
CA GLU A 597 13.17 -13.41 -14.67
C GLU A 597 11.66 -13.31 -14.87
N LEU A 598 11.15 -12.08 -14.93
CA LEU A 598 9.76 -11.74 -15.22
C LEU A 598 9.67 -10.96 -16.54
N PRO A 599 8.52 -10.94 -17.21
CA PRO A 599 8.33 -10.14 -18.43
C PRO A 599 8.34 -8.63 -18.20
N ALA A 600 8.10 -8.19 -16.98
CA ALA A 600 8.14 -6.79 -16.54
C ALA A 600 8.38 -6.72 -15.03
N GLY A 601 8.75 -5.56 -14.48
CA GLY A 601 8.90 -5.37 -13.05
C GLY A 601 7.60 -5.64 -12.28
N ALA A 602 7.70 -6.31 -11.13
CA ALA A 602 6.55 -6.69 -10.31
C ALA A 602 6.33 -5.72 -9.16
N ARG A 603 5.50 -4.70 -9.34
CA ARG A 603 5.11 -3.77 -8.27
C ARG A 603 4.09 -4.36 -7.28
N ALA A 604 3.48 -5.49 -7.63
CA ALA A 604 2.49 -6.16 -6.80
C ALA A 604 3.09 -6.88 -5.59
N THR A 605 2.27 -7.13 -4.57
CA THR A 605 2.59 -8.05 -3.48
C THR A 605 2.24 -9.48 -3.93
N PRO A 606 3.13 -10.47 -3.77
CA PRO A 606 2.82 -11.86 -4.11
C PRO A 606 1.83 -12.49 -3.10
N ILE A 607 1.34 -13.69 -3.46
CA ILE A 607 0.55 -14.56 -2.56
C ILE A 607 1.11 -15.98 -2.56
N SER A 608 0.78 -16.77 -1.53
CA SER A 608 1.09 -18.20 -1.50
C SER A 608 -0.10 -19.01 -0.97
N TYR A 609 -0.51 -20.01 -1.75
CA TYR A 609 -1.65 -20.86 -1.46
C TYR A 609 -1.38 -22.31 -1.90
N ARG A 610 -2.30 -23.24 -1.56
CA ARG A 610 -2.26 -24.61 -2.05
C ARG A 610 -3.51 -24.92 -2.89
N ALA A 611 -3.31 -25.51 -4.06
CA ALA A 611 -4.38 -26.00 -4.94
C ALA A 611 -3.94 -27.29 -5.63
N GLY A 612 -4.86 -28.24 -5.84
CA GLY A 612 -4.55 -29.52 -6.47
C GLY A 612 -3.41 -30.30 -5.78
N GLY A 613 -3.25 -30.14 -4.46
CA GLY A 613 -2.18 -30.79 -3.70
C GLY A 613 -0.78 -30.15 -3.80
N ARG A 614 -0.63 -29.04 -4.51
CA ARG A 614 0.63 -28.30 -4.70
C ARG A 614 0.57 -26.92 -4.08
N GLN A 615 1.67 -26.45 -3.50
CA GLN A 615 1.85 -25.05 -3.09
C GLN A 615 2.28 -24.21 -4.27
N PHE A 616 1.66 -23.05 -4.41
CA PHE A 616 2.00 -22.02 -5.41
C PHE A 616 2.46 -20.75 -4.72
N VAL A 617 3.36 -20.02 -5.40
CA VAL A 617 3.67 -18.61 -5.13
C VAL A 617 3.37 -17.83 -6.39
N VAL A 618 2.51 -16.80 -6.28
CA VAL A 618 1.97 -16.08 -7.46
C VAL A 618 2.25 -14.60 -7.35
N VAL A 619 2.66 -13.98 -8.46
CA VAL A 619 2.95 -12.54 -8.54
C VAL A 619 2.44 -11.96 -9.86
N ALA A 620 1.93 -10.72 -9.80
CA ALA A 620 1.60 -9.93 -10.98
C ALA A 620 2.84 -9.16 -11.45
N ALA A 621 3.12 -9.20 -12.75
CA ALA A 621 4.22 -8.51 -13.41
C ALA A 621 3.69 -7.51 -14.43
N GLY A 622 4.02 -6.21 -14.25
CA GLY A 622 3.56 -5.13 -15.11
C GLY A 622 3.34 -3.82 -14.41
N GLY A 623 4.39 -3.21 -13.89
CA GLY A 623 4.31 -2.02 -13.05
C GLY A 623 4.10 -0.67 -13.76
N GLY A 624 4.20 -0.62 -15.09
CA GLY A 624 4.22 0.65 -15.84
C GLY A 624 5.46 1.52 -15.54
N ASP A 625 5.55 2.69 -16.14
CA ASP A 625 6.66 3.63 -15.92
C ASP A 625 8.05 2.93 -16.05
N LEU A 626 8.94 3.17 -15.07
CA LEU A 626 10.28 2.56 -15.00
C LEU A 626 10.27 1.02 -14.86
N PHE A 627 9.15 0.43 -14.42
CA PHE A 627 9.03 -1.01 -14.20
C PHE A 627 8.66 -1.79 -15.46
N GLY A 628 8.35 -1.09 -16.54
CA GLY A 628 7.90 -1.67 -17.80
C GLY A 628 6.44 -2.12 -17.77
N GLU A 629 5.83 -2.12 -18.94
CA GLU A 629 4.44 -2.53 -19.12
C GLU A 629 4.31 -4.07 -19.09
N GLY A 630 3.24 -4.54 -18.46
CA GLY A 630 2.96 -5.97 -18.38
C GLY A 630 1.54 -6.25 -17.88
N ASP A 631 1.04 -7.43 -18.25
CA ASP A 631 -0.30 -7.89 -17.92
C ASP A 631 -0.31 -9.34 -17.41
N SER A 632 0.84 -9.83 -16.97
CA SER A 632 1.04 -11.24 -16.65
C SER A 632 0.90 -11.52 -15.17
N LEU A 633 0.04 -12.48 -14.82
CA LEU A 633 0.01 -13.14 -13.52
C LEU A 633 0.77 -14.46 -13.64
N ILE A 634 1.82 -14.65 -12.85
CA ILE A 634 2.74 -15.79 -12.97
C ILE A 634 2.73 -16.60 -11.68
N ALA A 635 2.50 -17.89 -11.81
CA ALA A 635 2.53 -18.85 -10.70
C ALA A 635 3.77 -19.73 -10.77
N PHE A 636 4.46 -19.84 -9.65
CA PHE A 636 5.60 -20.71 -9.46
C PHE A 636 5.24 -21.86 -8.52
N ALA A 637 5.73 -23.06 -8.79
CA ALA A 637 5.56 -24.23 -7.94
C ALA A 637 6.75 -25.18 -8.08
N LEU A 638 6.85 -26.16 -7.18
CA LEU A 638 7.77 -27.29 -7.35
C LEU A 638 7.27 -28.19 -8.50
N PRO A 639 8.19 -28.86 -9.22
CA PRO A 639 7.87 -29.83 -10.28
C PRO A 639 6.90 -30.92 -9.83
#